data_64f1f705c35097b95855f37653edce40
#
_entry.id   64f1f705c35097b95855f37653edce40
#
_cell.length_a   1.000
_cell.length_b   1.000
_cell.length_c   1.000
_cell.angle_alpha   90.00
_cell.angle_beta   90.00
_cell.angle_gamma   90.00
#
_symmetry.space_group_name_H-M   'P 1'
#
loop_
_entity.id
_entity.type
_entity.pdbx_description
1 polymer ?
#
loop_
_entity_poly.entity_id
_entity_poly.type
_entity_poly.pdbx_seq_one_letter_code
_entity_poly.pdbx_strand_id
1 'polypeptide(L)'
;MIGLVRAVTVCAALAFGLVSAHAADKAFRRDELADSAIKLEAQIKKEAGPVAKSAATLRTDADAAFKRSDFRAGLQTLGQIVAIAPDDSANWLRLAKTIFQIRPTTSSETTFLRERAATAAYIAYQRAGNAGEEAEALAVLGRAMEERKLWRPALDALRLSLEMREVADVRGQYEKLRDDHGFRLLDYTVDSDSASPRACFQFSEELAKRVDFAPFLALAGSDKPALTSEDKQLCVEGLKHGERYNINLRAGLPSTVKESLPKSAEFNIYVRDRKPFVRFTGRAYVLPRTGQQGIPVVSVNTQAVTVNVFRIGDRNLINTVIGSDFQTALSKYQLESLGDERGVKVWTGELATASTLNADVTTAFPVDQAIGELQPGVYVMTAAAKGPGSGSGDDDGSLATQWFIVSDLGLTAFSGNDGIHVFVNSLASTDPMAKADVRLVARNNEILATKKTDDSGHVLFEAGLAKGEGGLSPAMLTVTSDKNDYAFLSLKSNAFDLSDRGVSGRAVPAGADAFVYAERGVYRSGETVYLTALLRDGQGNAVTSGPMTLVVERPDGVEFRRAVLQDQGAGGRSLTLPLNSAVPTGTWRVRAFTDPKAPSVGETTFMVEDYVPDRIEFEISSKDKFIKADAPVELKVDGRFLYGAPASGLQLEGDLLVSPAANRPGFAGYQFGVADEESASNERTPIENLPTADANGVATFPVSLAKPPSSTRPQEAQIFIRMTEAGGRAVERKFVLSVAPSAPMIGVKPLFKDKNVAEGDNAAFDVVVVSPEGTSLARSGLRYELLKMESRYQWYRQNSSWDYEPVKSTKRVADGDLTIAANGPARISLQPQPGRYRLDVKSNEADGPITSVQFDVGWYSDGSADTPDLLETSIDKPEYLSGD
;
A
#
# COMPACT_ATOMS: atom_id res chain seq x y z
N MET A 1 15.91 64.29 30.24
CA MET A 1 15.55 62.97 30.82
C MET A 1 14.74 62.09 29.83
N ILE A 2 14.73 62.37 28.54
CA ILE A 2 13.93 61.62 27.54
C ILE A 2 14.85 60.84 26.55
N GLY A 3 16.16 61.05 26.67
CA GLY A 3 17.13 60.38 25.81
C GLY A 3 17.72 59.10 26.31
N LEU A 4 17.54 58.73 27.62
CA LEU A 4 18.15 57.55 28.21
C LEU A 4 17.24 56.29 28.24
N VAL A 5 15.95 56.44 28.00
CA VAL A 5 14.98 55.31 28.00
C VAL A 5 14.86 54.66 26.65
N ARG A 6 15.27 55.34 25.54
CA ARG A 6 15.23 54.74 24.20
C ARG A 6 16.43 53.85 23.87
N ALA A 7 17.55 54.02 24.56
CA ALA A 7 18.77 53.21 24.32
C ALA A 7 18.75 51.84 25.01
N VAL A 8 17.97 51.69 26.10
CA VAL A 8 17.84 50.42 26.84
C VAL A 8 16.83 49.50 26.16
N THR A 9 15.82 50.02 25.49
CA THR A 9 14.80 49.23 24.79
C THR A 9 15.32 48.63 23.48
N VAL A 10 16.27 49.29 22.81
CA VAL A 10 16.88 48.79 21.55
C VAL A 10 17.94 47.72 21.85
N CYS A 11 18.63 47.77 22.99
CA CYS A 11 19.60 46.71 23.37
C CYS A 11 18.89 45.42 23.90
N ALA A 12 17.68 45.53 24.45
CA ALA A 12 16.91 44.37 24.86
C ALA A 12 16.25 43.63 23.67
N ALA A 13 15.90 44.38 22.59
CA ALA A 13 15.37 43.79 21.36
C ALA A 13 16.44 43.08 20.49
N LEU A 14 17.69 43.53 20.60
CA LEU A 14 18.83 42.90 19.91
C LEU A 14 19.41 41.68 20.65
N ALA A 15 19.10 41.49 21.94
CA ALA A 15 19.52 40.29 22.68
C ALA A 15 18.51 39.12 22.56
N PHE A 16 17.28 39.35 22.08
CA PHE A 16 16.29 38.28 21.80
C PHE A 16 16.33 37.79 20.37
N GLY A 17 17.03 38.51 19.48
CA GLY A 17 17.14 38.15 18.05
C GLY A 17 18.32 37.23 17.68
N LEU A 18 19.11 36.76 18.65
CA LEU A 18 20.33 35.94 18.39
C LEU A 18 20.27 34.52 18.95
N VAL A 19 19.08 34.02 19.36
CA VAL A 19 18.93 32.65 19.88
C VAL A 19 18.17 31.73 18.87
N SER A 20 17.80 32.24 17.70
CA SER A 20 17.03 31.44 16.72
C SER A 20 17.83 31.04 15.46
N ALA A 21 19.13 31.07 15.50
CA ALA A 21 19.97 30.76 14.34
C ALA A 21 20.91 29.58 14.60
N HIS A 22 20.42 28.43 15.06
CA HIS A 22 21.17 27.16 15.01
C HIS A 22 20.22 25.97 15.16
N ALA A 23 19.19 25.88 14.37
CA ALA A 23 18.61 24.61 14.00
C ALA A 23 19.11 24.27 12.58
N ALA A 24 20.43 24.13 12.42
CA ALA A 24 20.99 23.47 11.27
C ALA A 24 20.38 22.05 11.24
N ASP A 25 19.82 21.67 10.12
CA ASP A 25 19.21 20.36 9.91
C ASP A 25 20.23 19.28 10.29
N LYS A 26 20.01 18.59 11.42
CA LYS A 26 20.94 17.59 11.95
C LYS A 26 20.94 16.38 11.02
N ALA A 27 22.11 15.97 10.53
CA ALA A 27 22.30 14.91 9.54
C ALA A 27 21.75 13.53 9.96
N PHE A 28 21.71 13.25 11.27
CA PHE A 28 21.10 12.02 11.80
C PHE A 28 19.71 12.33 12.37
N ARG A 29 18.68 11.89 11.66
CA ARG A 29 17.29 12.09 12.06
C ARG A 29 16.53 10.78 12.04
N ARG A 30 15.80 10.50 13.12
CA ARG A 30 14.88 9.37 13.25
C ARG A 30 13.69 9.78 14.10
N ASP A 31 12.50 9.66 13.54
CA ASP A 31 11.25 10.12 14.18
C ASP A 31 10.97 9.35 15.47
N GLU A 32 11.24 8.04 15.51
CA GLU A 32 11.09 7.20 16.71
C GLU A 32 11.94 7.67 17.88
N LEU A 33 13.16 8.13 17.58
CA LEU A 33 14.05 8.70 18.62
C LEU A 33 13.62 10.09 19.06
N ALA A 34 13.08 10.89 18.14
CA ALA A 34 12.53 12.19 18.47
C ALA A 34 11.33 12.07 19.42
N ASP A 35 10.41 11.16 19.14
CA ASP A 35 9.28 10.85 20.03
C ASP A 35 9.73 10.30 21.38
N SER A 36 10.72 9.41 21.37
CA SER A 36 11.30 8.85 22.59
C SER A 36 12.02 9.92 23.42
N ALA A 37 12.64 10.91 22.78
CA ALA A 37 13.30 12.03 23.44
C ALA A 37 12.30 12.86 24.26
N ILE A 38 11.17 13.24 23.65
CA ILE A 38 10.11 13.99 24.32
C ILE A 38 9.57 13.22 25.55
N LYS A 39 9.34 11.91 25.37
CA LYS A 39 8.85 11.05 26.46
C LYS A 39 9.88 10.92 27.59
N LEU A 40 11.14 10.74 27.27
CA LEU A 40 12.22 10.59 28.25
C LEU A 40 12.45 11.88 29.05
N GLU A 41 12.42 13.04 28.42
CA GLU A 41 12.55 14.33 29.09
C GLU A 41 11.39 14.55 30.10
N ALA A 42 10.16 14.29 29.67
CA ALA A 42 8.99 14.38 30.53
C ALA A 42 9.07 13.40 31.72
N GLN A 43 9.51 12.17 31.46
CA GLN A 43 9.68 11.15 32.48
C GLN A 43 10.76 11.55 33.50
N ILE A 44 11.95 11.97 33.05
CA ILE A 44 13.04 12.38 33.94
C ILE A 44 12.63 13.60 34.79
N LYS A 45 11.94 14.57 34.20
CA LYS A 45 11.41 15.73 34.94
C LYS A 45 10.41 15.30 36.02
N LYS A 46 9.59 14.32 35.74
CA LYS A 46 8.64 13.75 36.71
C LYS A 46 9.37 12.96 37.81
N GLU A 47 10.38 12.14 37.45
CA GLU A 47 11.19 11.35 38.41
C GLU A 47 12.03 12.24 39.34
N ALA A 48 12.60 13.33 38.83
CA ALA A 48 13.39 14.26 39.60
C ALA A 48 12.60 15.07 40.63
N GLY A 49 11.32 15.36 40.32
CA GLY A 49 10.51 16.21 41.18
C GLY A 49 11.10 17.63 41.41
N PRO A 50 10.71 18.32 42.47
CA PRO A 50 11.31 19.61 42.81
C PRO A 50 12.78 19.44 43.23
N VAL A 51 13.74 19.97 42.47
CA VAL A 51 15.15 19.88 42.74
C VAL A 51 15.63 21.13 43.45
N ALA A 52 15.99 21.00 44.74
CA ALA A 52 16.44 22.12 45.58
C ALA A 52 17.97 22.44 45.44
N LYS A 53 18.75 21.49 44.93
CA LYS A 53 20.20 21.67 44.79
C LYS A 53 20.58 22.33 43.44
N SER A 54 21.66 23.10 43.42
CA SER A 54 22.20 23.67 42.20
C SER A 54 22.85 22.58 41.32
N ALA A 55 22.93 22.83 40.01
CA ALA A 55 23.58 21.90 39.06
C ALA A 55 25.04 21.63 39.44
N ALA A 56 25.77 22.64 39.97
CA ALA A 56 27.13 22.49 40.42
C ALA A 56 27.25 21.51 41.61
N THR A 57 26.38 21.64 42.59
CA THR A 57 26.33 20.72 43.75
C THR A 57 25.99 19.31 43.31
N LEU A 58 24.99 19.15 42.44
CA LEU A 58 24.61 17.83 41.90
C LEU A 58 25.76 17.20 41.09
N ARG A 59 26.55 17.99 40.33
CA ARG A 59 27.73 17.46 39.63
C ARG A 59 28.74 16.90 40.63
N THR A 60 29.00 17.60 41.75
CA THR A 60 29.86 17.11 42.81
C THR A 60 29.34 15.81 43.45
N ASP A 61 28.02 15.76 43.72
CA ASP A 61 27.38 14.56 44.28
C ASP A 61 27.47 13.35 43.30
N ALA A 62 27.25 13.60 42.01
CA ALA A 62 27.41 12.58 40.96
C ALA A 62 28.86 12.05 40.90
N ASP A 63 29.86 12.96 40.94
CA ASP A 63 31.26 12.59 40.93
C ASP A 63 31.67 11.78 42.18
N ALA A 64 31.08 12.12 43.32
CA ALA A 64 31.28 11.35 44.57
C ALA A 64 30.68 9.94 44.48
N ALA A 65 29.49 9.79 43.80
CA ALA A 65 28.91 8.49 43.56
C ALA A 65 29.77 7.65 42.60
N PHE A 66 30.28 8.24 41.52
CA PHE A 66 31.15 7.55 40.56
C PHE A 66 32.48 7.09 41.18
N LYS A 67 33.07 7.90 42.07
CA LYS A 67 34.28 7.49 42.83
C LYS A 67 34.06 6.26 43.70
N ARG A 68 32.82 6.03 44.14
CA ARG A 68 32.44 4.83 44.88
C ARG A 68 31.92 3.69 43.98
N SER A 69 31.98 3.85 42.66
CA SER A 69 31.44 2.93 41.68
C SER A 69 29.93 2.72 41.81
N ASP A 70 29.21 3.65 42.43
CA ASP A 70 27.77 3.63 42.56
C ASP A 70 27.15 4.36 41.35
N PHE A 71 27.14 3.64 40.22
CA PHE A 71 26.60 4.17 38.94
C PHE A 71 25.09 4.40 38.94
N ARG A 72 24.32 3.66 39.78
CA ARG A 72 22.89 3.85 39.91
C ARG A 72 22.53 5.16 40.62
N ALA A 73 23.20 5.45 41.74
CA ALA A 73 23.06 6.75 42.42
C ALA A 73 23.54 7.91 41.53
N GLY A 74 24.66 7.69 40.82
CA GLY A 74 25.17 8.65 39.83
C GLY A 74 24.18 8.95 38.73
N LEU A 75 23.54 7.92 38.19
CA LEU A 75 22.47 8.06 37.13
C LEU A 75 21.27 8.85 37.63
N GLN A 76 20.82 8.56 38.86
CA GLN A 76 19.69 9.30 39.47
C GLN A 76 20.06 10.79 39.66
N THR A 77 21.27 11.09 40.11
CA THR A 77 21.74 12.48 40.26
C THR A 77 21.89 13.18 38.93
N LEU A 78 22.38 12.49 37.89
CA LEU A 78 22.41 13.03 36.51
C LEU A 78 21.00 13.30 35.97
N GLY A 79 20.03 12.46 36.31
CA GLY A 79 18.61 12.72 36.00
C GLY A 79 18.13 14.04 36.58
N GLN A 80 18.49 14.37 37.84
CA GLN A 80 18.18 15.67 38.43
C GLN A 80 18.90 16.84 37.71
N ILE A 81 20.13 16.65 37.27
CA ILE A 81 20.88 17.67 36.53
C ILE A 81 20.23 17.98 35.20
N VAL A 82 19.86 16.97 34.39
CA VAL A 82 19.21 17.19 33.08
C VAL A 82 17.80 17.72 33.25
N ALA A 83 17.11 17.46 34.38
CA ALA A 83 15.80 18.04 34.66
C ALA A 83 15.86 19.57 34.88
N ILE A 84 16.95 20.10 35.46
CA ILE A 84 17.12 21.54 35.73
C ILE A 84 17.96 22.26 34.66
N ALA A 85 18.75 21.55 33.88
CA ALA A 85 19.52 22.06 32.77
C ALA A 85 19.34 21.16 31.52
N PRO A 86 18.14 21.12 30.94
CA PRO A 86 17.80 20.19 29.86
C PRO A 86 18.55 20.50 28.57
N ASP A 87 18.98 21.73 28.32
CA ASP A 87 19.62 22.17 27.07
C ASP A 87 21.14 21.89 27.02
N ASP A 88 21.74 21.41 28.10
CA ASP A 88 23.17 21.10 28.17
C ASP A 88 23.45 19.69 27.60
N SER A 89 23.98 19.64 26.38
CA SER A 89 24.36 18.42 25.66
C SER A 89 25.29 17.52 26.48
N ALA A 90 26.26 18.10 27.20
CA ALA A 90 27.27 17.34 27.97
C ALA A 90 26.61 16.54 29.12
N ASN A 91 25.57 17.06 29.75
CA ASN A 91 24.87 16.35 30.82
C ASN A 91 24.10 15.13 30.29
N TRP A 92 23.43 15.25 29.14
CA TRP A 92 22.77 14.15 28.49
C TRP A 92 23.75 13.08 28.01
N LEU A 93 24.86 13.50 27.43
CA LEU A 93 25.90 12.58 26.99
C LEU A 93 26.51 11.82 28.18
N ARG A 94 26.74 12.51 29.30
CA ARG A 94 27.24 11.88 30.52
C ARG A 94 26.22 10.89 31.09
N LEU A 95 24.95 11.21 31.06
CA LEU A 95 23.85 10.31 31.46
C LEU A 95 23.89 9.05 30.61
N ALA A 96 23.93 9.18 29.26
CA ALA A 96 24.01 8.06 28.34
C ALA A 96 25.25 7.16 28.64
N LYS A 97 26.41 7.74 28.78
CA LYS A 97 27.67 7.01 29.11
C LYS A 97 27.59 6.28 30.45
N THR A 98 26.94 6.88 31.45
CA THR A 98 26.82 6.27 32.78
C THR A 98 25.94 4.99 32.73
N ILE A 99 24.95 4.96 31.88
CA ILE A 99 24.05 3.79 31.71
C ILE A 99 24.87 2.54 31.30
N PHE A 100 25.87 2.67 30.46
CA PHE A 100 26.72 1.55 30.06
C PHE A 100 27.63 0.98 31.20
N GLN A 101 27.75 1.68 32.31
CA GLN A 101 28.47 1.18 33.47
C GLN A 101 27.59 0.39 34.44
N ILE A 102 26.29 0.42 34.24
CA ILE A 102 25.32 -0.27 35.09
C ILE A 102 25.19 -1.71 34.59
N ARG A 103 25.35 -2.68 35.49
CA ARG A 103 25.06 -4.09 35.20
C ARG A 103 23.58 -4.34 35.42
N PRO A 104 22.82 -4.68 34.37
CA PRO A 104 21.43 -5.02 34.52
C PRO A 104 21.24 -6.36 35.24
N THR A 105 20.15 -6.53 35.95
CA THR A 105 19.81 -7.72 36.72
C THR A 105 18.79 -8.61 36.02
N THR A 106 18.03 -8.04 35.07
CA THR A 106 16.98 -8.73 34.30
C THR A 106 17.04 -8.34 32.82
N SER A 107 16.43 -9.15 31.96
CA SER A 107 16.32 -8.86 30.54
C SER A 107 15.51 -7.58 30.28
N SER A 108 14.40 -7.37 31.00
CA SER A 108 13.60 -6.15 30.90
C SER A 108 14.37 -4.90 31.30
N GLU A 109 15.19 -4.98 32.36
CA GLU A 109 16.08 -3.88 32.76
C GLU A 109 17.15 -3.62 31.69
N THR A 110 17.67 -4.67 31.06
CA THR A 110 18.62 -4.54 29.94
C THR A 110 18.01 -3.72 28.80
N THR A 111 16.84 -4.10 28.36
CA THR A 111 16.14 -3.39 27.27
C THR A 111 15.86 -1.94 27.65
N PHE A 112 15.31 -1.71 28.85
CA PHE A 112 15.02 -0.36 29.34
C PHE A 112 16.26 0.53 29.40
N LEU A 113 17.38 0.04 29.93
CA LEU A 113 18.63 0.80 30.02
C LEU A 113 19.21 1.10 28.64
N ARG A 114 19.17 0.14 27.70
CA ARG A 114 19.65 0.35 26.32
C ARG A 114 18.82 1.40 25.57
N GLU A 115 17.51 1.36 25.70
CA GLU A 115 16.63 2.39 25.11
C GLU A 115 16.90 3.76 25.72
N ARG A 116 17.01 3.83 27.03
CA ARG A 116 17.29 5.09 27.73
C ARG A 116 18.66 5.65 27.34
N ALA A 117 19.69 4.81 27.15
CA ALA A 117 21.00 5.23 26.68
C ALA A 117 20.96 5.80 25.26
N ALA A 118 20.26 5.11 24.33
CA ALA A 118 20.11 5.56 22.95
C ALA A 118 19.38 6.90 22.88
N THR A 119 18.26 7.02 23.61
CA THR A 119 17.45 8.25 23.63
C THR A 119 18.23 9.41 24.25
N ALA A 120 18.96 9.19 25.35
CA ALA A 120 19.77 10.23 25.98
C ALA A 120 20.93 10.68 25.07
N ALA A 121 21.58 9.75 24.36
CA ALA A 121 22.63 10.07 23.40
C ALA A 121 22.08 10.87 22.21
N TYR A 122 20.86 10.53 21.75
CA TYR A 122 20.17 11.28 20.70
C TYR A 122 19.82 12.70 21.14
N ILE A 123 19.32 12.90 22.36
CA ILE A 123 19.07 14.25 22.91
C ILE A 123 20.39 15.03 22.99
N ALA A 124 21.48 14.40 23.44
CA ALA A 124 22.80 15.03 23.48
C ALA A 124 23.23 15.50 22.07
N TYR A 125 23.05 14.65 21.05
CA TYR A 125 23.33 15.01 19.67
C TYR A 125 22.48 16.18 19.17
N GLN A 126 21.18 16.18 19.43
CA GLN A 126 20.29 17.26 19.02
C GLN A 126 20.65 18.62 19.64
N ARG A 127 21.24 18.60 20.85
CA ARG A 127 21.61 19.79 21.61
C ARG A 127 23.10 20.14 21.57
N ALA A 128 23.88 19.38 20.83
CA ALA A 128 25.31 19.65 20.64
C ALA A 128 25.55 21.00 19.94
N GLY A 129 26.41 21.82 20.47
CA GLY A 129 26.69 23.16 19.97
C GLY A 129 27.83 23.21 18.95
N ASN A 130 28.57 22.12 18.72
CA ASN A 130 29.67 22.05 17.76
C ASN A 130 29.89 20.61 17.26
N ALA A 131 30.58 20.50 16.14
CA ALA A 131 30.84 19.22 15.47
C ALA A 131 31.56 18.17 16.36
N GLY A 132 32.38 18.62 17.30
CA GLY A 132 33.05 17.72 18.22
C GLY A 132 32.14 17.06 19.23
N GLU A 133 31.17 17.81 19.77
CA GLU A 133 30.12 17.29 20.65
C GLU A 133 29.14 16.39 19.87
N GLU A 134 28.78 16.78 18.64
CA GLU A 134 27.94 15.97 17.76
C GLU A 134 28.59 14.61 17.49
N ALA A 135 29.84 14.61 17.09
CA ALA A 135 30.61 13.38 16.84
C ALA A 135 30.64 12.46 18.05
N GLU A 136 30.89 13.02 19.25
CA GLU A 136 30.93 12.21 20.47
C GLU A 136 29.55 11.64 20.86
N ALA A 137 28.48 12.42 20.70
CA ALA A 137 27.11 11.97 20.96
C ALA A 137 26.67 10.89 19.98
N LEU A 138 27.02 11.03 18.69
CA LEU A 138 26.76 10.03 17.67
C LEU A 138 27.54 8.73 17.92
N ALA A 139 28.78 8.79 18.38
CA ALA A 139 29.53 7.60 18.74
C ALA A 139 28.85 6.80 19.88
N VAL A 140 28.40 7.53 20.92
CA VAL A 140 27.67 6.90 22.04
C VAL A 140 26.29 6.37 21.59
N LEU A 141 25.62 7.08 20.70
CA LEU A 141 24.36 6.62 20.07
C LEU A 141 24.57 5.35 19.26
N GLY A 142 25.62 5.32 18.42
CA GLY A 142 25.97 4.15 17.62
C GLY A 142 26.20 2.91 18.49
N ARG A 143 26.96 3.06 19.61
CA ARG A 143 27.13 1.98 20.58
C ARG A 143 25.80 1.53 21.20
N ALA A 144 24.93 2.47 21.57
CA ALA A 144 23.64 2.12 22.15
C ALA A 144 22.72 1.37 21.16
N MET A 145 22.75 1.75 19.89
CA MET A 145 22.04 1.06 18.81
C MET A 145 22.61 -0.33 18.54
N GLU A 146 23.94 -0.48 18.53
CA GLU A 146 24.61 -1.79 18.41
C GLU A 146 24.17 -2.75 19.52
N GLU A 147 24.16 -2.30 20.78
CA GLU A 147 23.70 -3.12 21.91
C GLU A 147 22.21 -3.48 21.85
N ARG A 148 21.41 -2.72 21.08
CA ARG A 148 20.01 -3.01 20.75
C ARG A 148 19.83 -3.87 19.49
N LYS A 149 20.93 -4.28 18.86
CA LYS A 149 20.96 -5.01 17.58
C LYS A 149 20.34 -4.23 16.41
N LEU A 150 20.31 -2.91 16.48
CA LEU A 150 19.88 -2.03 15.42
C LEU A 150 21.08 -1.65 14.54
N TRP A 151 21.54 -2.61 13.73
CA TRP A 151 22.82 -2.57 13.04
C TRP A 151 22.95 -1.38 12.07
N ARG A 152 21.97 -1.16 11.20
CA ARG A 152 22.01 -0.07 10.22
C ARG A 152 22.01 1.30 10.90
N PRO A 153 21.10 1.62 11.84
CA PRO A 153 21.17 2.85 12.61
C PRO A 153 22.49 3.05 13.37
N ALA A 154 23.09 1.96 13.88
CA ALA A 154 24.38 2.02 14.56
C ALA A 154 25.50 2.39 13.59
N LEU A 155 25.56 1.75 12.42
CA LEU A 155 26.52 2.05 11.35
C LEU A 155 26.41 3.50 10.87
N ASP A 156 25.20 3.99 10.64
CA ASP A 156 24.96 5.36 10.19
C ASP A 156 25.43 6.39 11.25
N ALA A 157 25.11 6.16 12.52
CA ALA A 157 25.56 7.04 13.60
C ALA A 157 27.09 7.04 13.75
N LEU A 158 27.74 5.87 13.71
CA LEU A 158 29.19 5.77 13.79
C LEU A 158 29.89 6.39 12.58
N ARG A 159 29.36 6.17 11.37
CA ARG A 159 29.90 6.77 10.14
C ARG A 159 29.81 8.30 10.19
N LEU A 160 28.68 8.87 10.54
CA LEU A 160 28.51 10.32 10.69
C LEU A 160 29.42 10.89 11.79
N SER A 161 29.60 10.17 12.91
CA SER A 161 30.57 10.55 13.95
C SER A 161 31.98 10.68 13.39
N LEU A 162 32.41 9.69 12.59
CA LEU A 162 33.76 9.67 11.97
C LEU A 162 33.88 10.72 10.85
N GLU A 163 32.84 11.01 10.09
CA GLU A 163 32.85 12.13 9.11
C GLU A 163 33.11 13.49 9.80
N MET A 164 32.60 13.69 11.02
CA MET A 164 32.82 14.92 11.79
C MET A 164 34.14 14.93 12.53
N ARG A 165 34.54 13.82 13.12
CA ARG A 165 35.78 13.69 13.86
C ARG A 165 36.32 12.27 13.84
N GLU A 166 37.51 12.09 13.27
CA GLU A 166 38.20 10.80 13.26
C GLU A 166 38.69 10.42 14.66
N VAL A 167 38.22 9.26 15.16
CA VAL A 167 38.60 8.70 16.46
C VAL A 167 38.88 7.22 16.29
N ALA A 168 40.09 6.76 16.66
CA ALA A 168 40.56 5.39 16.40
C ALA A 168 39.66 4.30 16.99
N ASP A 169 39.17 4.49 18.24
CA ASP A 169 38.26 3.51 18.86
C ASP A 169 36.90 3.42 18.15
N VAL A 170 36.36 4.56 17.71
CA VAL A 170 35.08 4.62 16.93
C VAL A 170 35.29 4.01 15.56
N ARG A 171 36.44 4.24 14.93
CA ARG A 171 36.83 3.62 13.66
C ARG A 171 36.87 2.10 13.79
N GLY A 172 37.55 1.57 14.81
CA GLY A 172 37.61 0.13 15.06
C GLY A 172 36.23 -0.50 15.31
N GLN A 173 35.37 0.21 16.06
CA GLN A 173 33.99 -0.23 16.29
C GLN A 173 33.16 -0.23 14.97
N TYR A 174 33.26 0.85 14.20
CA TYR A 174 32.57 0.96 12.89
C TYR A 174 33.01 -0.14 11.93
N GLU A 175 34.31 -0.36 11.77
CA GLU A 175 34.83 -1.36 10.84
C GLU A 175 34.43 -2.76 11.25
N LYS A 176 34.49 -3.09 12.53
CA LYS A 176 34.02 -4.38 13.02
C LYS A 176 32.51 -4.57 12.74
N LEU A 177 31.71 -3.59 13.08
CA LEU A 177 30.26 -3.66 12.88
C LEU A 177 29.90 -3.70 11.39
N ARG A 178 30.62 -2.95 10.53
CA ARG A 178 30.47 -2.98 9.08
C ARG A 178 30.83 -4.36 8.50
N ASP A 179 31.90 -4.96 8.95
CA ASP A 179 32.34 -6.27 8.46
C ASP A 179 31.35 -7.38 8.86
N ASP A 180 30.70 -7.25 10.00
CA ASP A 180 29.74 -8.22 10.52
C ASP A 180 28.31 -7.99 9.96
N HIS A 181 27.87 -6.73 9.84
CA HIS A 181 26.48 -6.35 9.55
C HIS A 181 26.32 -5.26 8.48
N GLY A 182 27.39 -4.83 7.83
CA GLY A 182 27.35 -3.85 6.74
C GLY A 182 26.87 -4.41 5.42
N PHE A 183 27.12 -3.64 4.36
CA PHE A 183 26.75 -4.03 3.00
C PHE A 183 27.49 -5.30 2.58
N ARG A 184 26.74 -6.35 2.31
CA ARG A 184 27.28 -7.68 1.96
C ARG A 184 26.36 -8.44 1.03
N LEU A 185 26.93 -9.44 0.37
CA LEU A 185 26.17 -10.43 -0.38
C LEU A 185 25.51 -11.41 0.63
N LEU A 186 24.21 -11.67 0.46
CA LEU A 186 23.43 -12.59 1.30
C LEU A 186 23.33 -13.97 0.65
N ASP A 187 22.94 -13.99 -0.64
CA ASP A 187 22.66 -15.23 -1.35
C ASP A 187 22.65 -15.00 -2.87
N TYR A 188 22.51 -16.06 -3.64
CA TYR A 188 22.23 -15.96 -5.06
C TYR A 188 21.14 -16.97 -5.47
N THR A 189 20.42 -16.65 -6.51
CA THR A 189 19.40 -17.52 -7.10
C THR A 189 19.64 -17.69 -8.60
N VAL A 190 19.31 -18.87 -9.11
CA VAL A 190 19.38 -19.14 -10.56
C VAL A 190 17.98 -19.46 -11.04
N ASP A 191 17.47 -18.61 -11.92
CA ASP A 191 16.15 -18.78 -12.53
C ASP A 191 16.26 -19.69 -13.76
N SER A 192 16.48 -20.99 -13.50
CA SER A 192 16.66 -21.99 -14.57
C SER A 192 15.35 -22.47 -15.18
N ASP A 193 14.19 -22.25 -14.56
CA ASP A 193 12.91 -22.69 -15.11
C ASP A 193 12.26 -21.63 -16.04
N SER A 194 12.81 -20.41 -16.08
CA SER A 194 12.43 -19.36 -17.03
C SER A 194 12.86 -19.72 -18.46
N ALA A 195 12.11 -19.28 -19.46
CA ALA A 195 12.52 -19.37 -20.87
C ALA A 195 13.82 -18.59 -21.17
N SER A 196 14.09 -17.53 -20.40
CA SER A 196 15.32 -16.73 -20.45
C SER A 196 15.98 -16.79 -19.07
N PRO A 197 16.85 -17.77 -18.82
CA PRO A 197 17.45 -17.96 -17.50
C PRO A 197 18.39 -16.83 -17.12
N ARG A 198 18.46 -16.54 -15.83
CA ARG A 198 19.35 -15.54 -15.24
C ARG A 198 19.87 -15.98 -13.88
N ALA A 199 20.96 -15.38 -13.43
CA ALA A 199 21.49 -15.55 -12.08
C ALA A 199 21.44 -14.23 -11.35
N CYS A 200 20.79 -14.17 -10.20
CA CYS A 200 20.59 -12.96 -9.41
C CYS A 200 21.31 -13.08 -8.06
N PHE A 201 22.09 -12.07 -7.71
CA PHE A 201 22.83 -11.94 -6.46
C PHE A 201 22.06 -10.98 -5.54
N GLN A 202 21.73 -11.44 -4.35
CA GLN A 202 20.97 -10.69 -3.35
C GLN A 202 21.91 -10.05 -2.34
N PHE A 203 21.74 -8.75 -2.09
CA PHE A 203 22.54 -7.97 -1.15
C PHE A 203 21.71 -7.55 0.07
N SER A 204 22.40 -7.23 1.16
CA SER A 204 21.80 -6.77 2.41
C SER A 204 21.15 -5.38 2.30
N GLU A 205 21.67 -4.54 1.43
CA GLU A 205 21.23 -3.16 1.23
C GLU A 205 21.01 -2.87 -0.25
N GLU A 206 20.26 -1.80 -0.56
CA GLU A 206 20.05 -1.38 -1.93
C GLU A 206 21.34 -1.01 -2.66
N LEU A 207 21.40 -1.37 -3.91
CA LEU A 207 22.50 -1.03 -4.81
C LEU A 207 22.45 0.46 -5.17
N ALA A 208 23.62 1.06 -5.40
CA ALA A 208 23.71 2.46 -5.79
C ALA A 208 22.95 2.68 -7.12
N LYS A 209 22.10 3.71 -7.14
CA LYS A 209 21.27 4.03 -8.31
C LYS A 209 22.12 4.72 -9.39
N ARG A 210 21.84 4.43 -10.66
CA ARG A 210 22.50 5.03 -11.83
C ARG A 210 24.02 4.75 -11.92
N VAL A 211 24.43 3.56 -11.47
CA VAL A 211 25.81 3.08 -11.56
C VAL A 211 25.89 1.97 -12.58
N ASP A 212 26.91 2.02 -13.44
CA ASP A 212 27.27 0.86 -14.29
C ASP A 212 27.95 -0.20 -13.42
N PHE A 213 27.29 -1.35 -13.25
CA PHE A 213 27.82 -2.46 -12.46
C PHE A 213 28.75 -3.40 -13.25
N ALA A 214 28.91 -3.23 -14.56
CA ALA A 214 29.78 -4.07 -15.37
C ALA A 214 31.26 -4.13 -14.87
N PRO A 215 31.85 -3.07 -14.33
CA PRO A 215 33.21 -3.15 -13.77
C PRO A 215 33.32 -4.06 -12.54
N PHE A 216 32.24 -4.25 -11.79
CA PHE A 216 32.20 -5.03 -10.55
C PHE A 216 31.79 -6.49 -10.75
N LEU A 217 31.46 -6.90 -11.99
CA LEU A 217 31.08 -8.26 -12.28
C LEU A 217 31.85 -8.76 -13.50
N ALA A 218 32.59 -9.86 -13.33
CA ALA A 218 33.24 -10.55 -14.42
C ALA A 218 32.53 -11.88 -14.70
N LEU A 219 32.15 -12.09 -15.95
CA LEU A 219 31.61 -13.35 -16.47
C LEU A 219 32.65 -13.97 -17.43
N ALA A 220 33.14 -15.15 -17.09
CA ALA A 220 34.13 -15.83 -17.94
C ALA A 220 33.57 -16.06 -19.35
N GLY A 221 34.30 -15.61 -20.38
CA GLY A 221 33.88 -15.70 -21.78
C GLY A 221 33.00 -14.55 -22.29
N SER A 222 32.76 -13.51 -21.50
CA SER A 222 32.03 -12.32 -21.93
C SER A 222 32.72 -11.03 -21.43
N ASP A 223 33.07 -10.16 -22.36
CA ASP A 223 33.68 -8.85 -22.03
C ASP A 223 32.65 -7.84 -21.48
N LYS A 224 31.36 -8.02 -21.83
CA LYS A 224 30.26 -7.16 -21.37
C LYS A 224 29.02 -8.02 -21.05
N PRO A 225 28.91 -8.53 -19.83
CA PRO A 225 27.71 -9.23 -19.41
C PRO A 225 26.49 -8.30 -19.43
N ALA A 226 25.36 -8.81 -19.87
CA ALA A 226 24.09 -8.10 -19.72
C ALA A 226 23.68 -8.15 -18.25
N LEU A 227 23.55 -6.99 -17.64
CA LEU A 227 23.24 -6.85 -16.22
C LEU A 227 21.95 -6.07 -16.02
N THR A 228 21.14 -6.50 -15.06
CA THR A 228 20.01 -5.74 -14.53
C THR A 228 20.19 -5.59 -13.04
N SER A 229 19.93 -4.41 -12.52
CA SER A 229 19.97 -4.15 -11.09
C SER A 229 18.61 -3.68 -10.63
N GLU A 230 18.16 -4.22 -9.50
CA GLU A 230 16.88 -3.91 -8.92
C GLU A 230 17.02 -3.92 -7.40
N ASP A 231 16.70 -2.79 -6.76
CA ASP A 231 16.79 -2.62 -5.32
C ASP A 231 18.05 -3.27 -4.72
N LYS A 232 17.91 -4.44 -4.13
CA LYS A 232 18.99 -5.20 -3.48
C LYS A 232 19.53 -6.35 -4.35
N GLN A 233 19.17 -6.42 -5.63
CA GLN A 233 19.60 -7.49 -6.53
C GLN A 233 20.43 -6.99 -7.71
N LEU A 234 21.44 -7.78 -8.07
CA LEU A 234 22.17 -7.66 -9.34
C LEU A 234 22.03 -8.97 -10.10
N CYS A 235 21.42 -8.95 -11.27
CA CYS A 235 21.17 -10.12 -12.09
C CYS A 235 22.05 -10.12 -13.34
N VAL A 236 22.56 -11.29 -13.70
CA VAL A 236 23.25 -11.58 -14.96
C VAL A 236 22.23 -12.19 -15.90
N GLU A 237 21.97 -11.51 -17.00
CA GLU A 237 21.00 -11.89 -18.03
C GLU A 237 21.67 -12.64 -19.19
N GLY A 238 20.83 -13.29 -20.02
CA GLY A 238 21.28 -13.92 -21.26
C GLY A 238 22.06 -15.22 -21.07
N LEU A 239 21.91 -15.85 -19.92
CA LEU A 239 22.44 -17.17 -19.66
C LEU A 239 21.68 -18.21 -20.50
N LYS A 240 22.30 -19.37 -20.72
CA LYS A 240 21.72 -20.48 -21.48
C LYS A 240 21.61 -21.72 -20.63
N HIS A 241 20.53 -22.45 -20.83
CA HIS A 241 20.35 -23.76 -20.20
C HIS A 241 21.43 -24.76 -20.62
N GLY A 242 21.79 -25.67 -19.72
CA GLY A 242 22.81 -26.67 -19.92
C GLY A 242 24.24 -26.18 -19.78
N GLU A 243 24.46 -24.89 -19.56
CA GLU A 243 25.80 -24.29 -19.50
C GLU A 243 26.25 -23.99 -18.04
N ARG A 244 27.58 -23.93 -17.87
CA ARG A 244 28.23 -23.54 -16.63
C ARG A 244 28.88 -22.18 -16.79
N TYR A 245 28.70 -21.33 -15.77
CA TYR A 245 29.23 -19.97 -15.74
C TYR A 245 30.09 -19.76 -14.52
N ASN A 246 31.24 -19.19 -14.70
CA ASN A 246 32.06 -18.68 -13.60
C ASN A 246 31.84 -17.18 -13.53
N ILE A 247 31.22 -16.74 -12.43
CA ILE A 247 30.86 -15.35 -12.18
C ILE A 247 31.66 -14.86 -10.98
N ASN A 248 32.38 -13.77 -11.17
CA ASN A 248 33.16 -13.14 -10.09
C ASN A 248 32.58 -11.75 -9.79
N LEU A 249 32.02 -11.58 -8.57
CA LEU A 249 31.68 -10.30 -8.01
C LEU A 249 32.91 -9.68 -7.37
N ARG A 250 33.32 -8.50 -7.83
CA ARG A 250 34.49 -7.80 -7.33
C ARG A 250 34.15 -6.95 -6.11
N ALA A 251 35.10 -6.85 -5.18
CA ALA A 251 35.04 -5.86 -4.12
C ALA A 251 34.90 -4.44 -4.69
N GLY A 252 34.29 -3.55 -3.91
CA GLY A 252 34.08 -2.16 -4.33
C GLY A 252 32.71 -1.88 -4.96
N LEU A 253 31.85 -2.89 -5.18
CA LEU A 253 30.48 -2.71 -5.69
C LEU A 253 29.70 -1.79 -4.72
N PRO A 254 29.15 -0.65 -5.20
CA PRO A 254 28.59 0.38 -4.31
C PRO A 254 27.12 0.16 -3.97
N SER A 255 26.74 0.62 -2.75
CA SER A 255 25.36 0.63 -2.27
C SER A 255 24.84 2.06 -2.08
N THR A 256 23.52 2.22 -1.86
CA THR A 256 22.90 3.52 -1.51
C THR A 256 23.34 4.04 -0.17
N VAL A 257 23.74 3.17 0.76
CA VAL A 257 24.18 3.53 2.13
C VAL A 257 25.62 3.99 2.22
N LYS A 258 26.26 4.34 1.10
CA LYS A 258 27.66 4.79 0.99
C LYS A 258 28.68 3.74 1.46
N GLU A 259 28.32 2.48 1.45
CA GLU A 259 29.23 1.36 1.66
C GLU A 259 29.46 0.63 0.34
N SER A 260 30.56 -0.08 0.24
CA SER A 260 30.87 -0.93 -0.92
C SER A 260 31.16 -2.36 -0.47
N LEU A 261 30.95 -3.32 -1.37
CA LEU A 261 31.19 -4.74 -1.10
C LEU A 261 32.65 -4.95 -0.63
N PRO A 262 32.88 -5.47 0.59
CA PRO A 262 34.22 -5.47 1.19
C PRO A 262 35.16 -6.49 0.56
N LYS A 263 34.63 -7.62 0.04
CA LYS A 263 35.41 -8.73 -0.50
C LYS A 263 34.82 -9.22 -1.81
N SER A 264 35.69 -9.64 -2.73
CA SER A 264 35.26 -10.33 -3.96
C SER A 264 34.76 -11.74 -3.63
N ALA A 265 33.78 -12.19 -4.41
CA ALA A 265 33.19 -13.53 -4.32
C ALA A 265 33.10 -14.17 -5.70
N GLU A 266 33.47 -15.45 -5.78
CA GLU A 266 33.46 -16.24 -7.02
C GLU A 266 32.41 -17.34 -6.92
N PHE A 267 31.65 -17.52 -8.02
CA PHE A 267 30.54 -18.47 -8.10
C PHE A 267 30.68 -19.31 -9.35
N ASN A 268 30.60 -20.62 -9.19
CA ASN A 268 30.48 -21.56 -10.29
C ASN A 268 29.01 -21.99 -10.40
N ILE A 269 28.29 -21.41 -11.34
CA ILE A 269 26.84 -21.55 -11.50
C ILE A 269 26.56 -22.48 -12.67
N TYR A 270 25.75 -23.51 -12.44
CA TYR A 270 25.20 -24.35 -13.48
C TYR A 270 23.74 -23.97 -13.73
N VAL A 271 23.43 -23.51 -14.94
CA VAL A 271 22.06 -23.26 -15.39
C VAL A 271 21.51 -24.57 -15.93
N ARG A 272 20.74 -25.29 -15.12
CA ARG A 272 20.15 -26.56 -15.53
C ARG A 272 19.11 -26.37 -16.63
N ASP A 273 18.83 -27.43 -17.36
CA ASP A 273 17.65 -27.47 -18.22
C ASP A 273 16.39 -27.28 -17.39
N ARG A 274 15.35 -26.72 -18.00
CA ARG A 274 14.04 -26.54 -17.36
C ARG A 274 13.51 -27.90 -16.90
N LYS A 275 12.87 -27.91 -15.74
CA LYS A 275 12.18 -29.14 -15.28
C LYS A 275 11.03 -29.47 -16.24
N PRO A 276 10.73 -30.74 -16.49
CA PRO A 276 9.49 -31.13 -17.15
C PRO A 276 8.30 -30.51 -16.42
N PHE A 277 7.50 -29.74 -17.15
CA PHE A 277 6.41 -28.99 -16.59
C PHE A 277 5.19 -29.02 -17.52
N VAL A 278 4.00 -28.94 -16.93
CA VAL A 278 2.72 -28.86 -17.66
C VAL A 278 1.84 -27.83 -17.01
N ARG A 279 1.14 -27.03 -17.79
CA ARG A 279 0.13 -26.08 -17.34
C ARG A 279 -1.00 -25.92 -18.35
N PHE A 280 -2.12 -25.43 -17.92
CA PHE A 280 -3.19 -24.94 -18.79
C PHE A 280 -3.07 -23.44 -19.03
N THR A 281 -3.55 -22.97 -20.18
CA THR A 281 -3.41 -21.56 -20.57
C THR A 281 -4.52 -20.66 -20.07
N GLY A 282 -5.56 -21.21 -19.46
CA GLY A 282 -6.71 -20.44 -19.00
C GLY A 282 -7.45 -21.11 -17.85
N ARG A 283 -8.25 -20.32 -17.13
CA ARG A 283 -9.13 -20.81 -16.07
C ARG A 283 -10.62 -20.59 -16.42
N ALA A 284 -10.91 -20.21 -17.68
CA ALA A 284 -12.28 -20.16 -18.15
C ALA A 284 -12.90 -21.55 -18.04
N TYR A 285 -13.97 -21.69 -17.27
CA TYR A 285 -14.57 -23.00 -17.01
C TYR A 285 -15.78 -23.29 -17.91
N VAL A 286 -16.30 -22.30 -18.62
CA VAL A 286 -17.37 -22.52 -19.61
C VAL A 286 -16.76 -22.65 -20.99
N LEU A 287 -16.87 -23.84 -21.57
CA LEU A 287 -16.48 -24.11 -22.94
C LEU A 287 -17.75 -24.08 -23.82
N PRO A 288 -17.86 -23.16 -24.80
CA PRO A 288 -18.99 -23.16 -25.73
C PRO A 288 -19.04 -24.47 -26.54
N ARG A 289 -20.24 -24.95 -26.82
CA ARG A 289 -20.41 -26.17 -27.62
C ARG A 289 -19.97 -26.03 -29.08
N THR A 290 -19.85 -24.80 -29.56
CA THR A 290 -19.48 -24.49 -30.95
C THR A 290 -18.16 -23.74 -30.98
N GLY A 291 -17.20 -24.16 -31.84
CA GLY A 291 -15.99 -23.38 -32.14
C GLY A 291 -14.73 -23.72 -31.39
N GLN A 292 -14.72 -24.63 -30.42
CA GLN A 292 -13.51 -25.03 -29.72
C GLN A 292 -12.88 -26.32 -30.26
N GLN A 293 -11.61 -26.25 -30.66
CA GLN A 293 -10.86 -27.43 -31.14
C GLN A 293 -10.13 -28.20 -30.00
N GLY A 294 -10.44 -27.93 -28.73
CA GLY A 294 -9.85 -28.61 -27.59
C GLY A 294 -9.30 -27.67 -26.50
N ILE A 295 -8.89 -28.24 -25.38
CA ILE A 295 -8.29 -27.51 -24.23
C ILE A 295 -6.78 -27.39 -24.45
N PRO A 296 -6.20 -26.18 -24.49
CA PRO A 296 -4.77 -26.01 -24.72
C PRO A 296 -3.97 -26.43 -23.48
N VAL A 297 -3.03 -27.35 -23.68
CA VAL A 297 -2.08 -27.85 -22.70
C VAL A 297 -0.70 -27.37 -23.10
N VAL A 298 -0.05 -26.60 -22.26
CA VAL A 298 1.34 -26.15 -22.44
C VAL A 298 2.27 -27.11 -21.71
N SER A 299 3.24 -27.64 -22.43
CA SER A 299 4.24 -28.55 -21.89
C SER A 299 5.65 -28.04 -22.13
N VAL A 300 6.56 -28.38 -21.23
CA VAL A 300 8.00 -28.09 -21.30
C VAL A 300 8.78 -29.39 -21.07
N ASN A 301 9.76 -29.69 -21.88
CA ASN A 301 10.68 -30.82 -21.72
C ASN A 301 10.02 -32.18 -21.44
N THR A 302 8.81 -32.38 -21.96
CA THR A 302 8.13 -33.70 -21.91
C THR A 302 7.54 -34.07 -23.26
N GLN A 303 7.62 -35.34 -23.65
CA GLN A 303 7.06 -35.87 -24.90
C GLN A 303 5.65 -36.42 -24.75
N ALA A 304 5.21 -36.57 -23.52
CA ALA A 304 3.86 -37.01 -23.21
C ALA A 304 3.39 -36.46 -21.87
N VAL A 305 2.10 -36.24 -21.80
CA VAL A 305 1.41 -35.75 -20.59
C VAL A 305 0.36 -36.77 -20.20
N THR A 306 0.37 -37.22 -18.95
CA THR A 306 -0.70 -38.03 -18.40
C THR A 306 -1.87 -37.12 -18.05
N VAL A 307 -3.04 -37.39 -18.62
CA VAL A 307 -4.25 -36.63 -18.40
C VAL A 307 -5.31 -37.50 -17.76
N ASN A 308 -5.98 -36.99 -16.73
CA ASN A 308 -7.16 -37.58 -16.12
C ASN A 308 -8.31 -36.58 -16.19
N VAL A 309 -9.50 -37.08 -16.52
CA VAL A 309 -10.73 -36.29 -16.53
C VAL A 309 -11.77 -36.93 -15.63
N PHE A 310 -12.31 -36.16 -14.71
CA PHE A 310 -13.38 -36.56 -13.81
C PHE A 310 -14.61 -35.70 -14.06
N ARG A 311 -15.77 -36.26 -13.89
CA ARG A 311 -17.06 -35.54 -13.89
C ARG A 311 -17.64 -35.50 -12.48
N ILE A 312 -18.06 -34.34 -12.06
CA ILE A 312 -18.74 -34.10 -10.79
C ILE A 312 -20.20 -33.80 -11.13
N GLY A 313 -21.10 -34.69 -10.67
CA GLY A 313 -22.54 -34.52 -10.85
C GLY A 313 -23.16 -33.59 -9.83
N ASP A 314 -24.41 -33.21 -10.05
CA ASP A 314 -25.19 -32.24 -9.27
C ASP A 314 -25.10 -32.43 -7.75
N ARG A 315 -25.15 -33.70 -7.29
CA ARG A 315 -25.21 -34.02 -5.84
C ARG A 315 -23.95 -33.57 -5.09
N ASN A 316 -22.80 -33.58 -5.76
CA ASN A 316 -21.50 -33.27 -5.15
C ASN A 316 -20.96 -31.90 -5.56
N LEU A 317 -21.62 -31.25 -6.52
CA LEU A 317 -21.18 -29.97 -7.06
C LEU A 317 -21.14 -28.89 -5.98
N ILE A 318 -22.17 -28.78 -5.17
CA ILE A 318 -22.25 -27.74 -4.12
C ILE A 318 -21.09 -27.86 -3.12
N ASN A 319 -20.75 -29.09 -2.71
CA ASN A 319 -19.63 -29.31 -1.78
C ASN A 319 -18.29 -28.94 -2.41
N THR A 320 -18.11 -29.20 -3.69
CA THR A 320 -16.90 -28.83 -4.45
C THR A 320 -16.77 -27.31 -4.60
N VAL A 321 -17.88 -26.61 -4.89
CA VAL A 321 -17.89 -25.15 -5.04
C VAL A 321 -17.71 -24.43 -3.70
N ILE A 322 -18.42 -24.88 -2.64
CA ILE A 322 -18.32 -24.26 -1.30
C ILE A 322 -17.00 -24.64 -0.59
N GLY A 323 -16.49 -25.85 -0.84
CA GLY A 323 -15.26 -26.36 -0.24
C GLY A 323 -13.97 -25.77 -0.77
N SER A 324 -14.07 -24.77 -1.66
CA SER A 324 -12.93 -24.05 -2.27
C SER A 324 -12.05 -24.91 -3.19
N ASP A 325 -12.49 -26.10 -3.61
CA ASP A 325 -11.76 -26.93 -4.57
C ASP A 325 -11.98 -26.45 -6.03
N PHE A 326 -13.15 -25.85 -6.30
CA PHE A 326 -13.50 -25.38 -7.65
C PHE A 326 -12.61 -24.24 -8.11
N GLN A 327 -12.10 -24.37 -9.34
CA GLN A 327 -11.15 -23.44 -9.97
C GLN A 327 -9.76 -23.35 -9.30
N THR A 328 -9.45 -24.26 -8.36
CA THR A 328 -8.10 -24.36 -7.77
C THR A 328 -7.29 -25.47 -8.41
N ALA A 329 -5.98 -25.39 -8.28
CA ALA A 329 -5.07 -26.49 -8.59
C ALA A 329 -5.22 -27.58 -7.55
N LEU A 330 -5.45 -28.82 -7.99
CA LEU A 330 -5.63 -29.96 -7.10
C LEU A 330 -4.30 -30.64 -6.79
N SER A 331 -4.06 -30.95 -5.52
CA SER A 331 -3.00 -31.88 -5.14
C SER A 331 -3.38 -33.33 -5.51
N LYS A 332 -2.40 -34.23 -5.52
CA LYS A 332 -2.66 -35.67 -5.78
C LYS A 332 -3.67 -36.23 -4.79
N TYR A 333 -3.56 -35.85 -3.53
CA TYR A 333 -4.48 -36.29 -2.46
C TYR A 333 -5.92 -35.78 -2.71
N GLN A 334 -6.06 -34.50 -3.07
CA GLN A 334 -7.39 -33.94 -3.39
C GLN A 334 -8.00 -34.60 -4.64
N LEU A 335 -7.18 -34.93 -5.64
CA LEU A 335 -7.64 -35.63 -6.83
C LEU A 335 -8.11 -37.05 -6.52
N GLU A 336 -7.39 -37.79 -5.68
CA GLU A 336 -7.78 -39.13 -5.20
C GLU A 336 -9.10 -39.06 -4.41
N SER A 337 -9.18 -38.19 -3.40
CA SER A 337 -10.42 -37.97 -2.64
C SER A 337 -11.58 -37.54 -3.52
N LEU A 338 -11.35 -36.67 -4.50
CA LEU A 338 -12.37 -36.25 -5.45
C LEU A 338 -12.86 -37.45 -6.29
N GLY A 339 -11.94 -38.30 -6.75
CA GLY A 339 -12.24 -39.49 -7.54
C GLY A 339 -13.01 -40.57 -6.75
N ASP A 340 -12.68 -40.76 -5.49
CA ASP A 340 -13.26 -41.80 -4.64
C ASP A 340 -14.62 -41.38 -4.06
N GLU A 341 -14.80 -40.09 -3.73
CA GLU A 341 -15.94 -39.62 -2.96
C GLU A 341 -16.96 -38.81 -3.74
N ARG A 342 -16.50 -37.98 -4.73
CA ARG A 342 -17.34 -36.92 -5.31
C ARG A 342 -17.46 -36.94 -6.82
N GLY A 343 -16.52 -37.55 -7.54
CA GLY A 343 -16.44 -37.53 -8.98
C GLY A 343 -16.46 -38.93 -9.59
N VAL A 344 -16.70 -38.98 -10.88
CA VAL A 344 -16.58 -40.20 -11.71
C VAL A 344 -15.46 -39.96 -12.72
N LYS A 345 -14.46 -40.83 -12.71
CA LYS A 345 -13.41 -40.79 -13.74
C LYS A 345 -14.03 -41.16 -15.10
N VAL A 346 -14.01 -40.20 -16.01
CA VAL A 346 -14.61 -40.38 -17.35
C VAL A 346 -13.58 -40.68 -18.42
N TRP A 347 -12.36 -40.26 -18.19
CA TRP A 347 -11.24 -40.53 -19.11
C TRP A 347 -9.90 -40.53 -18.39
N THR A 348 -8.99 -41.35 -18.88
CA THR A 348 -7.57 -41.33 -18.51
C THR A 348 -6.75 -41.80 -19.69
N GLY A 349 -5.65 -41.15 -19.94
CA GLY A 349 -4.76 -41.47 -21.07
C GLY A 349 -3.55 -40.56 -21.16
N GLU A 350 -2.83 -40.72 -22.24
CA GLU A 350 -1.63 -39.94 -22.54
C GLU A 350 -1.90 -39.04 -23.73
N LEU A 351 -1.54 -37.76 -23.59
CA LEU A 351 -1.51 -36.79 -24.66
C LEU A 351 -0.04 -36.69 -25.14
N ALA A 352 0.22 -37.09 -26.39
CA ALA A 352 1.52 -36.88 -27.00
C ALA A 352 1.74 -35.39 -27.27
N THR A 353 2.89 -34.88 -26.84
CA THR A 353 3.26 -33.49 -27.02
C THR A 353 4.51 -33.39 -27.88
N ALA A 354 4.59 -32.41 -28.78
CA ALA A 354 5.86 -32.07 -29.40
C ALA A 354 6.80 -31.51 -28.30
N SER A 355 8.04 -31.95 -28.29
CA SER A 355 9.03 -31.49 -27.31
C SER A 355 10.16 -30.76 -28.00
N THR A 356 10.33 -29.49 -27.65
CA THR A 356 11.54 -28.71 -27.99
C THR A 356 12.23 -28.40 -26.66
N LEU A 357 13.54 -28.70 -26.57
CA LEU A 357 14.29 -28.56 -25.34
C LEU A 357 14.18 -27.12 -24.82
N ASN A 358 13.77 -26.98 -23.58
CA ASN A 358 13.61 -25.70 -22.82
C ASN A 358 12.60 -24.69 -23.41
N ALA A 359 11.74 -25.13 -24.34
CA ALA A 359 10.69 -24.29 -24.93
C ALA A 359 9.29 -24.70 -24.46
N ASP A 360 8.39 -23.72 -24.38
CA ASP A 360 6.97 -23.97 -24.18
C ASP A 360 6.35 -24.49 -25.48
N VAL A 361 5.65 -25.61 -25.41
CA VAL A 361 4.94 -26.20 -26.56
C VAL A 361 3.46 -26.37 -26.18
N THR A 362 2.55 -25.82 -26.99
CA THR A 362 1.09 -25.93 -26.77
C THR A 362 0.52 -27.06 -27.61
N THR A 363 -0.20 -27.98 -26.98
CA THR A 363 -0.94 -29.09 -27.62
C THR A 363 -2.41 -29.02 -27.18
N ALA A 364 -3.32 -29.09 -28.16
CA ALA A 364 -4.75 -29.09 -27.83
C ALA A 364 -5.19 -30.51 -27.41
N PHE A 365 -5.85 -30.61 -26.25
CA PHE A 365 -6.50 -31.85 -25.80
C PHE A 365 -7.88 -31.95 -26.46
N PRO A 366 -8.14 -32.97 -27.30
CA PRO A 366 -9.37 -33.05 -28.06
C PRO A 366 -10.51 -33.62 -27.19
N VAL A 367 -11.27 -32.74 -26.51
CA VAL A 367 -12.31 -33.09 -25.55
C VAL A 367 -13.37 -34.04 -26.17
N ASP A 368 -13.89 -33.70 -27.35
CA ASP A 368 -14.96 -34.48 -28.01
C ASP A 368 -14.52 -35.87 -28.44
N GLN A 369 -13.27 -35.99 -28.91
CA GLN A 369 -12.72 -37.28 -29.33
C GLN A 369 -12.34 -38.17 -28.13
N ALA A 370 -11.90 -37.56 -27.05
CA ALA A 370 -11.46 -38.30 -25.87
C ALA A 370 -12.61 -38.74 -24.98
N ILE A 371 -13.58 -37.88 -24.73
CA ILE A 371 -14.66 -38.12 -23.76
C ILE A 371 -15.94 -38.61 -24.45
N GLY A 372 -16.13 -38.25 -25.72
CA GLY A 372 -17.36 -38.57 -26.45
C GLY A 372 -18.53 -37.69 -26.00
N GLU A 373 -19.75 -38.26 -25.86
CA GLU A 373 -20.92 -37.52 -25.44
C GLU A 373 -20.80 -37.03 -23.99
N LEU A 374 -20.71 -35.71 -23.83
CA LEU A 374 -20.61 -35.04 -22.55
C LEU A 374 -21.95 -35.08 -21.80
N GLN A 375 -21.92 -35.59 -20.56
CA GLN A 375 -23.10 -35.61 -19.70
C GLN A 375 -23.18 -34.35 -18.82
N PRO A 376 -24.39 -33.96 -18.35
CA PRO A 376 -24.51 -32.83 -17.42
C PRO A 376 -23.60 -32.96 -16.19
N GLY A 377 -22.96 -31.86 -15.78
CA GLY A 377 -22.06 -31.80 -14.64
C GLY A 377 -20.85 -30.93 -14.93
N VAL A 378 -20.00 -30.81 -13.94
CA VAL A 378 -18.72 -30.10 -14.04
C VAL A 378 -17.60 -31.11 -14.25
N TYR A 379 -16.71 -30.79 -15.15
CA TYR A 379 -15.54 -31.60 -15.43
C TYR A 379 -14.30 -30.97 -14.80
N VAL A 380 -13.40 -31.81 -14.32
CA VAL A 380 -12.06 -31.42 -13.92
C VAL A 380 -11.04 -32.28 -14.63
N MET A 381 -10.11 -31.63 -15.31
CA MET A 381 -9.01 -32.25 -16.01
C MET A 381 -7.72 -31.93 -15.28
N THR A 382 -6.94 -32.97 -14.98
CA THR A 382 -5.59 -32.80 -14.45
C THR A 382 -4.58 -33.31 -15.44
N ALA A 383 -3.42 -32.67 -15.49
CA ALA A 383 -2.32 -33.02 -16.37
C ALA A 383 -1.01 -33.10 -15.58
N ALA A 384 -0.19 -34.12 -15.89
CA ALA A 384 1.13 -34.28 -15.30
C ALA A 384 2.15 -34.66 -16.38
N ALA A 385 3.33 -34.07 -16.33
CA ALA A 385 4.42 -34.43 -17.23
C ALA A 385 4.88 -35.87 -16.98
N LYS A 386 5.23 -36.61 -18.03
CA LYS A 386 5.76 -37.96 -17.96
C LYS A 386 7.25 -37.97 -18.21
N GLY A 387 8.03 -38.54 -17.31
CA GLY A 387 9.45 -38.69 -17.46
C GLY A 387 10.25 -38.67 -16.17
N PRO A 388 11.55 -38.99 -16.19
CA PRO A 388 12.44 -38.88 -15.05
C PRO A 388 12.56 -37.40 -14.60
N GLY A 389 12.35 -37.16 -13.34
CA GLY A 389 12.40 -35.80 -12.80
C GLY A 389 11.11 -35.00 -12.98
N SER A 390 10.03 -35.60 -13.54
CA SER A 390 8.71 -35.02 -13.57
C SER A 390 8.15 -34.97 -12.14
N GLY A 391 8.43 -33.90 -11.44
CA GLY A 391 7.64 -33.50 -10.29
C GLY A 391 6.24 -33.13 -10.78
N SER A 392 5.24 -33.47 -10.05
CA SER A 392 3.92 -32.94 -10.30
C SER A 392 3.93 -31.47 -9.93
N GLY A 393 3.76 -30.58 -10.90
CA GLY A 393 3.50 -29.18 -10.65
C GLY A 393 4.52 -28.45 -9.76
N ASP A 394 4.07 -27.41 -9.12
CA ASP A 394 4.86 -26.60 -8.18
C ASP A 394 5.43 -27.43 -6.99
N ASP A 395 6.41 -26.90 -6.30
CA ASP A 395 7.08 -27.54 -5.16
C ASP A 395 6.11 -28.03 -4.04
N ASP A 396 4.87 -27.58 -4.06
CA ASP A 396 3.77 -27.99 -3.15
C ASP A 396 3.02 -29.26 -3.57
N GLY A 397 3.37 -29.88 -4.69
CA GLY A 397 2.75 -31.11 -5.20
C GLY A 397 1.40 -30.93 -5.88
N SER A 398 1.02 -29.70 -6.26
CA SER A 398 -0.19 -29.43 -7.02
C SER A 398 -0.07 -29.91 -8.47
N LEU A 399 -1.19 -30.37 -9.05
CA LEU A 399 -1.29 -30.82 -10.43
C LEU A 399 -1.75 -29.68 -11.31
N ALA A 400 -1.29 -29.61 -12.55
CA ALA A 400 -1.94 -28.78 -13.53
C ALA A 400 -3.42 -29.18 -13.62
N THR A 401 -4.33 -28.24 -13.36
CA THR A 401 -5.76 -28.51 -13.22
C THR A 401 -6.57 -27.55 -14.07
N GLN A 402 -7.53 -28.08 -14.82
CA GLN A 402 -8.51 -27.31 -15.59
C GLN A 402 -9.91 -27.76 -15.25
N TRP A 403 -10.70 -26.86 -14.70
CA TRP A 403 -12.13 -27.04 -14.49
C TRP A 403 -12.89 -26.59 -15.72
N PHE A 404 -13.92 -27.32 -16.14
CA PHE A 404 -14.73 -26.90 -17.27
C PHE A 404 -16.13 -27.52 -17.26
N ILE A 405 -17.05 -26.82 -17.87
CA ILE A 405 -18.36 -27.29 -18.34
C ILE A 405 -18.47 -27.02 -19.82
N VAL A 406 -19.14 -27.88 -20.54
CA VAL A 406 -19.45 -27.65 -21.97
C VAL A 406 -20.94 -27.35 -22.07
N SER A 407 -21.28 -26.09 -22.31
CA SER A 407 -22.66 -25.61 -22.26
C SER A 407 -22.85 -24.46 -23.23
N ASP A 408 -24.11 -24.34 -23.71
CA ASP A 408 -24.60 -23.16 -24.42
C ASP A 408 -25.39 -22.21 -23.49
N LEU A 409 -25.55 -22.55 -22.21
CA LEU A 409 -26.32 -21.79 -21.24
C LEU A 409 -25.50 -20.70 -20.58
N GLY A 410 -25.83 -19.44 -20.84
CA GLY A 410 -25.30 -18.27 -20.14
C GLY A 410 -26.25 -17.86 -19.00
N LEU A 411 -25.72 -17.73 -17.78
CA LEU A 411 -26.47 -17.41 -16.57
C LEU A 411 -26.10 -16.05 -16.03
N THR A 412 -27.14 -15.24 -15.74
CA THR A 412 -26.99 -13.98 -15.01
C THR A 412 -28.00 -13.95 -13.86
N ALA A 413 -27.56 -13.58 -12.66
CA ALA A 413 -28.45 -13.48 -11.51
C ALA A 413 -28.31 -12.12 -10.82
N PHE A 414 -29.46 -11.58 -10.40
CA PHE A 414 -29.57 -10.36 -9.61
C PHE A 414 -30.29 -10.67 -8.30
N SER A 415 -29.73 -10.30 -7.17
CA SER A 415 -30.37 -10.45 -5.86
C SER A 415 -30.85 -9.09 -5.39
N GLY A 416 -32.16 -8.97 -5.20
CA GLY A 416 -32.87 -7.78 -4.75
C GLY A 416 -33.72 -8.03 -3.50
N ASN A 417 -34.41 -7.00 -3.03
CA ASN A 417 -35.34 -7.10 -1.91
C ASN A 417 -36.57 -7.94 -2.23
N ASP A 418 -36.88 -8.08 -3.50
CA ASP A 418 -38.00 -8.85 -4.06
C ASP A 418 -37.64 -10.31 -4.35
N GLY A 419 -36.36 -10.66 -4.34
CA GLY A 419 -35.89 -12.02 -4.50
C GLY A 419 -34.63 -12.15 -5.35
N ILE A 420 -34.47 -13.32 -5.97
CA ILE A 420 -33.35 -13.63 -6.87
C ILE A 420 -33.95 -13.76 -8.29
N HIS A 421 -33.58 -12.82 -9.16
CA HIS A 421 -33.88 -12.84 -10.57
C HIS A 421 -32.78 -13.58 -11.32
N VAL A 422 -33.17 -14.55 -12.17
CA VAL A 422 -32.21 -15.30 -12.98
C VAL A 422 -32.61 -15.19 -14.44
N PHE A 423 -31.65 -14.86 -15.28
CA PHE A 423 -31.80 -14.81 -16.74
C PHE A 423 -30.92 -15.89 -17.37
N VAL A 424 -31.50 -16.63 -18.30
CA VAL A 424 -30.85 -17.73 -19.02
C VAL A 424 -30.88 -17.43 -20.51
N ASN A 425 -29.71 -17.32 -21.14
CA ASN A 425 -29.56 -17.04 -22.56
C ASN A 425 -28.67 -18.09 -23.22
N SER A 426 -28.78 -18.29 -24.52
CA SER A 426 -27.83 -19.04 -25.32
C SER A 426 -26.53 -18.25 -25.46
N LEU A 427 -25.39 -18.87 -25.20
CA LEU A 427 -24.09 -18.28 -25.45
C LEU A 427 -23.77 -18.15 -26.95
N ALA A 428 -24.35 -19.03 -27.79
CA ALA A 428 -24.11 -19.03 -29.22
C ALA A 428 -24.93 -17.97 -29.96
N SER A 429 -26.19 -17.76 -29.59
CA SER A 429 -27.13 -16.86 -30.31
C SER A 429 -27.51 -15.62 -29.52
N THR A 430 -27.21 -15.57 -28.22
CA THR A 430 -27.68 -14.54 -27.26
C THR A 430 -29.21 -14.54 -27.00
N ASP A 431 -29.97 -15.46 -27.65
CA ASP A 431 -31.39 -15.54 -27.46
C ASP A 431 -31.78 -16.01 -26.06
N PRO A 432 -32.94 -15.55 -25.53
CA PRO A 432 -33.42 -16.05 -24.25
C PRO A 432 -33.84 -17.52 -24.34
N MET A 433 -33.51 -18.29 -23.30
CA MET A 433 -33.81 -19.71 -23.20
C MET A 433 -35.08 -19.92 -22.39
N ALA A 434 -36.22 -20.07 -23.10
CA ALA A 434 -37.50 -20.38 -22.48
C ALA A 434 -37.55 -21.84 -21.98
N LYS A 435 -38.35 -22.06 -20.93
CA LYS A 435 -38.66 -23.39 -20.35
C LYS A 435 -37.44 -24.15 -19.79
N ALA A 436 -36.32 -23.50 -19.57
CA ALA A 436 -35.17 -24.08 -18.86
C ALA A 436 -35.54 -24.31 -17.37
N ASP A 437 -35.17 -25.46 -16.83
CA ASP A 437 -35.35 -25.79 -15.42
C ASP A 437 -34.23 -25.14 -14.57
N VAL A 438 -34.60 -24.17 -13.74
CA VAL A 438 -33.71 -23.48 -12.84
C VAL A 438 -33.95 -23.93 -11.41
N ARG A 439 -32.92 -24.39 -10.73
CA ARG A 439 -32.98 -24.82 -9.32
C ARG A 439 -32.18 -23.89 -8.46
N LEU A 440 -32.77 -23.43 -7.37
CA LEU A 440 -32.07 -22.73 -6.29
C LEU A 440 -31.65 -23.74 -5.25
N VAL A 441 -30.35 -23.88 -5.03
CA VAL A 441 -29.74 -24.87 -4.14
C VAL A 441 -29.16 -24.20 -2.92
N ALA A 442 -29.50 -24.73 -1.74
CA ALA A 442 -28.98 -24.26 -0.46
C ALA A 442 -27.57 -24.80 -0.17
N ARG A 443 -26.91 -24.20 0.79
CA ARG A 443 -25.56 -24.57 1.23
C ARG A 443 -25.45 -26.04 1.71
N ASN A 444 -26.52 -26.59 2.29
CA ASN A 444 -26.60 -28.00 2.70
C ASN A 444 -27.02 -28.96 1.58
N ASN A 445 -27.00 -28.49 0.32
CA ASN A 445 -27.41 -29.23 -0.89
C ASN A 445 -28.93 -29.51 -1.02
N GLU A 446 -29.77 -28.83 -0.25
CA GLU A 446 -31.21 -28.92 -0.38
C GLU A 446 -31.69 -28.04 -1.55
N ILE A 447 -32.61 -28.56 -2.34
CA ILE A 447 -33.23 -27.77 -3.41
C ILE A 447 -34.35 -26.94 -2.80
N LEU A 448 -34.10 -25.62 -2.67
CA LEU A 448 -35.05 -24.67 -2.08
C LEU A 448 -36.29 -24.48 -3.00
N ALA A 449 -36.05 -24.44 -4.30
CA ALA A 449 -37.13 -24.35 -5.31
C ALA A 449 -36.63 -24.78 -6.68
N THR A 450 -37.55 -25.24 -7.54
CA THR A 450 -37.36 -25.47 -8.98
C THR A 450 -38.40 -24.68 -9.75
N LYS A 451 -38.00 -23.88 -10.72
CA LYS A 451 -38.87 -23.08 -11.57
C LYS A 451 -38.42 -23.15 -13.02
N LYS A 452 -39.31 -22.85 -13.95
CA LYS A 452 -38.96 -22.74 -15.37
C LYS A 452 -38.84 -21.28 -15.79
N THR A 453 -37.92 -21.01 -16.68
CA THR A 453 -37.84 -19.71 -17.33
C THR A 453 -39.03 -19.44 -18.21
N ASP A 454 -39.48 -18.19 -18.29
CA ASP A 454 -40.48 -17.68 -19.21
C ASP A 454 -39.90 -17.47 -20.62
N ASP A 455 -40.75 -16.90 -21.53
CA ASP A 455 -40.33 -16.63 -22.92
C ASP A 455 -39.20 -15.59 -23.06
N SER A 456 -38.95 -14.81 -22.01
CA SER A 456 -37.80 -13.88 -21.93
C SER A 456 -36.55 -14.50 -21.31
N GLY A 457 -36.57 -15.80 -21.01
CA GLY A 457 -35.48 -16.49 -20.32
C GLY A 457 -35.36 -16.15 -18.83
N HIS A 458 -36.37 -15.47 -18.27
CA HIS A 458 -36.36 -14.98 -16.90
C HIS A 458 -37.09 -15.91 -15.93
N VAL A 459 -36.60 -15.97 -14.70
CA VAL A 459 -37.30 -16.59 -13.57
C VAL A 459 -37.02 -15.84 -12.28
N LEU A 460 -38.01 -15.70 -11.41
CA LEU A 460 -37.90 -15.06 -10.09
C LEU A 460 -38.05 -16.11 -8.97
N PHE A 461 -37.12 -16.15 -8.05
CA PHE A 461 -37.27 -16.79 -6.76
C PHE A 461 -37.57 -15.71 -5.71
N GLU A 462 -38.74 -15.80 -5.09
CA GLU A 462 -39.30 -14.78 -4.21
C GLU A 462 -38.37 -14.49 -3.00
N ALA A 463 -38.51 -13.29 -2.45
CA ALA A 463 -37.66 -12.78 -1.36
C ALA A 463 -37.52 -13.73 -0.16
N GLY A 464 -38.55 -14.51 0.17
CA GLY A 464 -38.49 -15.51 1.24
C GLY A 464 -37.44 -16.61 1.00
N LEU A 465 -37.23 -17.01 -0.24
CA LEU A 465 -36.26 -18.04 -0.64
C LEU A 465 -34.83 -17.48 -0.61
N ALA A 466 -34.67 -16.16 -0.73
CA ALA A 466 -33.37 -15.50 -0.68
C ALA A 466 -32.83 -15.28 0.76
N LYS A 467 -33.69 -15.39 1.78
CA LYS A 467 -33.40 -15.06 3.20
C LYS A 467 -33.08 -16.28 4.08
N GLY A 468 -32.73 -17.42 3.49
CA GLY A 468 -32.34 -18.61 4.25
C GLY A 468 -31.05 -18.40 5.08
N GLU A 469 -30.99 -18.97 6.28
CA GLU A 469 -29.86 -18.88 7.18
C GLU A 469 -29.12 -20.22 7.33
N GLY A 470 -27.82 -20.16 7.68
CA GLY A 470 -27.01 -21.34 7.91
C GLY A 470 -26.98 -22.30 6.71
N GLY A 471 -27.31 -23.56 6.93
CA GLY A 471 -27.35 -24.58 5.87
C GLY A 471 -28.40 -24.32 4.79
N LEU A 472 -29.50 -23.62 5.12
CA LEU A 472 -30.59 -23.30 4.18
C LEU A 472 -30.34 -21.98 3.42
N SER A 473 -29.21 -21.29 3.63
CA SER A 473 -28.91 -20.08 2.83
C SER A 473 -28.69 -20.46 1.36
N PRO A 474 -29.26 -19.68 0.41
CA PRO A 474 -29.02 -19.89 -1.01
C PRO A 474 -27.51 -19.86 -1.32
N ALA A 475 -27.05 -20.80 -2.12
CA ALA A 475 -25.62 -20.93 -2.40
C ALA A 475 -25.29 -21.10 -3.89
N MET A 476 -26.19 -21.67 -4.67
CA MET A 476 -25.94 -21.98 -6.07
C MET A 476 -27.24 -22.02 -6.87
N LEU A 477 -27.15 -21.65 -8.12
CA LEU A 477 -28.16 -21.91 -9.13
C LEU A 477 -27.66 -23.01 -10.06
N THR A 478 -28.53 -23.97 -10.41
CA THR A 478 -28.26 -24.92 -11.48
C THR A 478 -29.33 -24.82 -12.53
N VAL A 479 -28.95 -24.91 -13.78
CA VAL A 479 -29.87 -24.81 -14.90
C VAL A 479 -29.71 -26.00 -15.83
N THR A 480 -30.83 -26.59 -16.24
CA THR A 480 -30.88 -27.65 -17.26
C THR A 480 -31.89 -27.29 -18.36
N SER A 481 -31.50 -27.49 -19.61
CA SER A 481 -32.43 -27.38 -20.72
C SER A 481 -32.99 -28.73 -21.15
N ASP A 482 -34.05 -28.73 -21.93
CA ASP A 482 -34.66 -29.91 -22.60
C ASP A 482 -33.71 -30.62 -23.56
N LYS A 483 -32.64 -29.96 -24.01
CA LYS A 483 -31.55 -30.55 -24.81
C LYS A 483 -30.45 -31.18 -23.96
N ASN A 484 -30.73 -31.46 -22.67
CA ASN A 484 -29.77 -32.01 -21.70
C ASN A 484 -28.52 -31.18 -21.53
N ASP A 485 -28.63 -29.85 -21.75
CA ASP A 485 -27.54 -28.93 -21.46
C ASP A 485 -27.56 -28.50 -19.99
N TYR A 486 -26.38 -28.18 -19.43
CA TYR A 486 -26.22 -27.94 -18.01
C TYR A 486 -25.26 -26.76 -17.73
N ALA A 487 -25.67 -25.88 -16.86
CA ALA A 487 -24.81 -24.83 -16.31
C ALA A 487 -25.13 -24.58 -14.83
N PHE A 488 -24.21 -23.96 -14.13
CA PHE A 488 -24.41 -23.50 -12.76
C PHE A 488 -23.82 -22.12 -12.53
N LEU A 489 -24.32 -21.44 -11.51
CA LEU A 489 -23.80 -20.16 -11.03
C LEU A 489 -23.70 -20.19 -9.52
N SER A 490 -22.51 -19.94 -8.97
CA SER A 490 -22.29 -19.78 -7.53
C SER A 490 -22.85 -18.44 -7.06
N LEU A 491 -23.70 -18.45 -6.05
CA LEU A 491 -24.19 -17.25 -5.37
C LEU A 491 -23.24 -16.81 -4.22
N LYS A 492 -22.15 -17.53 -4.01
CA LYS A 492 -21.10 -17.23 -3.03
C LYS A 492 -19.91 -16.46 -3.63
N SER A 493 -19.78 -16.47 -4.96
CA SER A 493 -18.79 -15.64 -5.65
C SER A 493 -19.12 -14.18 -5.46
N ASN A 494 -18.11 -13.33 -5.43
CA ASN A 494 -18.31 -11.89 -5.33
C ASN A 494 -19.26 -11.42 -6.42
N ALA A 495 -20.29 -10.69 -6.01
CA ALA A 495 -21.22 -10.06 -6.93
C ALA A 495 -20.46 -9.07 -7.83
N PHE A 496 -20.97 -8.89 -9.05
CA PHE A 496 -20.47 -7.82 -9.91
C PHE A 496 -20.69 -6.48 -9.19
N ASP A 497 -19.62 -5.78 -8.89
CA ASP A 497 -19.70 -4.51 -8.17
C ASP A 497 -20.16 -3.40 -9.10
N LEU A 498 -21.35 -2.88 -8.84
CA LEU A 498 -21.96 -1.76 -9.56
C LEU A 498 -21.80 -0.42 -8.83
N SER A 499 -21.03 -0.36 -7.74
CA SER A 499 -20.90 0.86 -6.93
C SER A 499 -20.33 2.04 -7.72
N ASP A 500 -19.48 1.80 -8.72
CA ASP A 500 -18.97 2.80 -9.66
C ASP A 500 -20.00 3.30 -10.67
N ARG A 501 -21.17 2.66 -10.73
CA ARG A 501 -22.29 3.05 -11.61
C ARG A 501 -23.36 3.90 -10.91
N GLY A 502 -23.03 4.44 -9.74
CA GLY A 502 -23.93 5.30 -8.98
C GLY A 502 -25.05 4.57 -8.23
N VAL A 503 -24.94 3.25 -8.09
CA VAL A 503 -25.87 2.40 -7.33
C VAL A 503 -25.36 2.02 -5.95
N SER A 504 -24.25 2.65 -5.50
CA SER A 504 -23.78 2.52 -4.12
C SER A 504 -24.78 3.17 -3.18
N GLY A 505 -25.26 2.40 -2.21
CA GLY A 505 -26.18 2.88 -1.20
C GLY A 505 -26.02 2.06 0.07
N ARG A 506 -26.49 2.57 1.20
CA ARG A 506 -26.54 1.78 2.41
C ARG A 506 -27.67 0.74 2.34
N ALA A 507 -27.54 -0.34 3.09
CA ALA A 507 -28.61 -1.32 3.23
C ALA A 507 -29.90 -0.67 3.72
N VAL A 508 -31.05 -1.12 3.20
CA VAL A 508 -32.35 -0.68 3.69
C VAL A 508 -32.49 -1.06 5.16
N PRO A 509 -32.74 -0.13 6.07
CA PRO A 509 -32.89 -0.43 7.47
C PRO A 509 -34.08 -1.36 7.73
N ALA A 510 -33.92 -2.32 8.63
CA ALA A 510 -34.93 -3.34 8.92
C ALA A 510 -36.22 -2.78 9.58
N GLY A 511 -36.24 -1.52 9.99
CA GLY A 511 -37.36 -0.90 10.67
C GLY A 511 -37.56 0.55 10.23
N ALA A 512 -37.16 1.50 11.04
CA ALA A 512 -37.25 2.92 10.75
C ALA A 512 -35.88 3.53 10.51
N ASP A 513 -35.84 4.58 9.71
CA ASP A 513 -34.67 5.37 9.38
C ASP A 513 -34.92 6.84 9.66
N ALA A 514 -33.92 7.55 10.20
CA ALA A 514 -34.05 8.95 10.50
C ALA A 514 -33.02 9.78 9.71
N PHE A 515 -33.49 10.71 8.90
CA PHE A 515 -32.67 11.74 8.30
C PHE A 515 -32.60 12.93 9.28
N VAL A 516 -31.43 13.15 9.88
CA VAL A 516 -31.20 14.21 10.88
C VAL A 516 -30.32 15.27 10.25
N TYR A 517 -30.69 16.54 10.42
CA TYR A 517 -29.89 17.66 9.92
C TYR A 517 -30.03 18.89 10.85
N ALA A 518 -29.01 19.73 10.83
CA ALA A 518 -29.00 21.04 11.45
C ALA A 518 -29.26 22.12 10.40
N GLU A 519 -29.78 23.26 10.82
CA GLU A 519 -30.00 24.43 9.97
C GLU A 519 -28.70 24.88 9.27
N ARG A 520 -27.57 24.78 9.97
CA ARG A 520 -26.21 25.12 9.52
C ARG A 520 -25.23 24.05 9.94
N GLY A 521 -24.11 23.96 9.23
CA GLY A 521 -23.02 23.05 9.59
C GLY A 521 -22.10 23.59 10.68
N VAL A 522 -22.07 24.92 10.91
CA VAL A 522 -21.17 25.59 11.87
C VAL A 522 -21.94 26.63 12.69
N TYR A 523 -21.67 26.63 13.99
CA TYR A 523 -22.25 27.56 14.97
C TYR A 523 -21.15 28.14 15.86
N ARG A 524 -21.42 29.29 16.46
CA ARG A 524 -20.59 29.86 17.53
C ARG A 524 -21.07 29.44 18.90
N SER A 525 -20.15 29.44 19.85
CA SER A 525 -20.53 29.33 21.27
C SER A 525 -21.55 30.44 21.63
N GLY A 526 -22.66 30.08 22.30
CA GLY A 526 -23.76 30.98 22.63
C GLY A 526 -24.88 31.09 21.58
N GLU A 527 -24.74 30.51 20.39
CA GLU A 527 -25.83 30.46 19.41
C GLU A 527 -26.79 29.31 19.65
N THR A 528 -27.91 29.34 18.98
CA THR A 528 -28.93 28.27 19.05
C THR A 528 -28.83 27.42 17.80
N VAL A 529 -28.75 26.11 18.01
CA VAL A 529 -28.77 25.08 16.93
C VAL A 529 -30.22 24.62 16.75
N TYR A 530 -30.71 24.64 15.53
CA TYR A 530 -32.02 24.10 15.15
C TYR A 530 -31.82 22.77 14.45
N LEU A 531 -32.27 21.70 15.09
CA LEU A 531 -32.17 20.34 14.58
C LEU A 531 -33.52 19.87 14.11
N THR A 532 -33.53 19.21 12.93
CA THR A 532 -34.71 18.55 12.38
C THR A 532 -34.38 17.09 12.10
N ALA A 533 -35.30 16.21 12.42
CA ALA A 533 -35.21 14.78 12.11
C ALA A 533 -36.49 14.34 11.39
N LEU A 534 -36.34 13.61 10.29
CA LEU A 534 -37.43 13.00 9.52
C LEU A 534 -37.36 11.50 9.70
N LEU A 535 -38.38 10.88 10.30
CA LEU A 535 -38.45 9.44 10.52
C LEU A 535 -39.24 8.78 9.38
N ARG A 536 -38.68 7.76 8.77
CA ARG A 536 -39.21 7.03 7.61
C ARG A 536 -39.18 5.53 7.85
N ASP A 537 -40.14 4.82 7.27
CA ASP A 537 -40.10 3.35 7.15
C ASP A 537 -39.23 2.91 5.97
N GLY A 538 -39.09 1.60 5.75
CA GLY A 538 -38.31 1.04 4.66
C GLY A 538 -38.82 1.36 3.25
N GLN A 539 -40.04 1.86 3.10
CA GLN A 539 -40.64 2.32 1.85
C GLN A 539 -40.57 3.85 1.70
N GLY A 540 -40.00 4.56 2.67
CA GLY A 540 -39.91 6.02 2.65
C GLY A 540 -41.15 6.75 3.18
N ASN A 541 -42.18 6.02 3.68
CA ASN A 541 -43.35 6.63 4.28
C ASN A 541 -43.05 7.27 5.63
N ALA A 542 -43.76 8.33 5.97
CA ALA A 542 -43.63 9.00 7.23
C ALA A 542 -44.08 8.12 8.41
N VAL A 543 -43.19 7.95 9.40
CA VAL A 543 -43.52 7.28 10.66
C VAL A 543 -43.98 8.34 11.67
N THR A 544 -45.26 8.46 11.87
CA THR A 544 -45.89 9.46 12.74
C THR A 544 -46.22 8.91 14.15
N SER A 545 -46.18 7.58 14.31
CA SER A 545 -46.42 6.92 15.59
C SER A 545 -45.16 6.82 16.43
N GLY A 546 -45.29 7.02 17.73
CA GLY A 546 -44.27 6.88 18.74
C GLY A 546 -43.29 8.07 18.87
N PRO A 547 -42.66 8.19 20.01
CA PRO A 547 -41.62 9.20 20.25
C PRO A 547 -40.29 8.82 19.59
N MET A 548 -39.47 9.84 19.33
CA MET A 548 -38.06 9.67 18.95
C MET A 548 -37.18 10.40 19.94
N THR A 549 -36.09 9.78 20.33
CA THR A 549 -35.09 10.36 21.22
C THR A 549 -33.91 10.90 20.41
N LEU A 550 -33.62 12.22 20.58
CA LEU A 550 -32.37 12.79 20.11
C LEU A 550 -31.37 12.88 21.26
N VAL A 551 -30.18 12.39 21.05
CA VAL A 551 -29.04 12.49 21.97
C VAL A 551 -27.98 13.35 21.29
N VAL A 552 -27.65 14.47 21.96
CA VAL A 552 -26.63 15.41 21.52
C VAL A 552 -25.38 15.21 22.37
N GLU A 553 -24.25 14.94 21.72
CA GLU A 553 -22.95 14.69 22.35
C GLU A 553 -21.96 15.81 22.01
N ARG A 554 -21.15 16.16 23.00
CA ARG A 554 -20.03 17.10 22.85
C ARG A 554 -18.87 16.43 22.08
N PRO A 555 -17.84 17.21 21.68
CA PRO A 555 -16.65 16.68 21.02
C PRO A 555 -15.88 15.60 21.81
N ASP A 556 -15.99 15.62 23.14
CA ASP A 556 -15.42 14.63 24.06
C ASP A 556 -16.29 13.36 24.23
N GLY A 557 -17.40 13.23 23.47
CA GLY A 557 -18.32 12.10 23.52
C GLY A 557 -19.28 12.11 24.71
N VAL A 558 -19.25 13.14 25.56
CA VAL A 558 -20.17 13.24 26.73
C VAL A 558 -21.52 13.76 26.27
N GLU A 559 -22.59 13.11 26.73
CA GLU A 559 -23.96 13.56 26.49
C GLU A 559 -24.19 14.97 27.03
N PHE A 560 -24.56 15.88 26.16
CA PHE A 560 -24.90 17.23 26.48
C PHE A 560 -26.40 17.39 26.74
N ARG A 561 -27.23 16.80 25.90
CA ARG A 561 -28.68 16.85 26.00
C ARG A 561 -29.36 15.61 25.42
N ARG A 562 -30.37 15.15 26.08
CA ARG A 562 -31.32 14.14 25.62
C ARG A 562 -32.71 14.75 25.52
N ALA A 563 -33.38 14.56 24.39
CA ALA A 563 -34.72 15.06 24.18
C ALA A 563 -35.60 13.98 23.56
N VAL A 564 -36.77 13.76 24.14
CA VAL A 564 -37.82 12.89 23.60
C VAL A 564 -38.81 13.74 22.82
N LEU A 565 -38.94 13.50 21.53
CA LEU A 565 -39.71 14.34 20.60
C LEU A 565 -40.90 13.57 20.06
N GLN A 566 -42.02 14.25 19.96
CA GLN A 566 -43.22 13.74 19.31
C GLN A 566 -43.28 14.18 17.85
N ASP A 567 -44.04 13.47 17.04
CA ASP A 567 -44.28 13.85 15.65
C ASP A 567 -44.95 15.24 15.55
N GLN A 568 -44.43 16.07 14.69
CA GLN A 568 -44.95 17.41 14.38
C GLN A 568 -45.58 17.48 12.98
N GLY A 569 -45.78 16.36 12.39
CA GLY A 569 -46.37 16.17 11.06
C GLY A 569 -45.42 15.50 10.09
N ALA A 570 -45.94 14.61 9.28
CA ALA A 570 -45.23 13.90 8.24
C ALA A 570 -43.93 13.22 8.70
N GLY A 571 -43.90 12.70 9.93
CA GLY A 571 -42.69 12.08 10.51
C GLY A 571 -41.59 13.07 10.91
N GLY A 572 -41.89 14.37 10.92
CA GLY A 572 -40.97 15.43 11.30
C GLY A 572 -40.90 15.64 12.81
N ARG A 573 -39.72 15.90 13.33
CA ARG A 573 -39.46 16.22 14.73
C ARG A 573 -38.38 17.28 14.81
N SER A 574 -38.56 18.31 15.62
CA SER A 574 -37.53 19.37 15.73
C SER A 574 -37.11 19.59 17.17
N LEU A 575 -35.86 19.98 17.32
CA LEU A 575 -35.26 20.34 18.61
C LEU A 575 -34.57 21.70 18.49
N THR A 576 -34.93 22.61 19.36
CA THR A 576 -34.17 23.84 19.58
C THR A 576 -33.15 23.61 20.68
N LEU A 577 -31.87 23.79 20.36
CA LEU A 577 -30.75 23.51 21.24
C LEU A 577 -29.93 24.80 21.45
N PRO A 578 -30.20 25.55 22.52
CA PRO A 578 -29.39 26.71 22.87
C PRO A 578 -28.02 26.23 23.40
N LEU A 579 -26.96 26.73 22.82
CA LEU A 579 -25.59 26.57 23.30
C LEU A 579 -25.28 27.74 24.27
N ASN A 580 -24.61 27.43 25.37
CA ASN A 580 -24.11 28.52 26.22
C ASN A 580 -22.74 29.02 25.69
N SER A 581 -22.29 30.18 26.15
CA SER A 581 -21.03 30.79 25.71
C SER A 581 -19.76 30.06 26.15
N ALA A 582 -19.87 29.05 27.00
CA ALA A 582 -18.76 28.28 27.53
C ALA A 582 -18.73 26.82 27.03
N VAL A 583 -19.51 26.49 25.97
CA VAL A 583 -19.48 25.15 25.42
C VAL A 583 -18.15 24.90 24.70
N PRO A 584 -17.62 23.66 24.73
CA PRO A 584 -16.38 23.32 24.03
C PRO A 584 -16.57 23.47 22.53
N THR A 585 -15.55 24.03 21.87
CA THR A 585 -15.43 24.05 20.42
C THR A 585 -15.07 22.65 19.87
N GLY A 586 -15.41 22.40 18.61
CA GLY A 586 -15.14 21.13 17.91
C GLY A 586 -16.39 20.52 17.30
N THR A 587 -16.30 19.26 16.88
CA THR A 587 -17.39 18.53 16.22
C THR A 587 -18.34 17.94 17.24
N TRP A 588 -19.59 18.36 17.19
CA TRP A 588 -20.69 17.85 17.98
C TRP A 588 -21.46 16.79 17.19
N ARG A 589 -21.96 15.77 17.87
CA ARG A 589 -22.72 14.68 17.25
C ARG A 589 -24.15 14.64 17.77
N VAL A 590 -25.08 14.33 16.88
CA VAL A 590 -26.50 14.16 17.19
C VAL A 590 -26.93 12.80 16.70
N ARG A 591 -27.44 11.95 17.60
CA ARG A 591 -27.96 10.61 17.27
C ARG A 591 -29.46 10.53 17.56
N ALA A 592 -30.16 9.87 16.63
CA ALA A 592 -31.61 9.64 16.72
C ALA A 592 -31.90 8.19 17.06
N PHE A 593 -32.84 7.96 17.99
CA PHE A 593 -33.23 6.63 18.44
C PHE A 593 -34.77 6.51 18.47
N THR A 594 -35.29 5.43 17.98
CA THR A 594 -36.67 4.99 18.18
C THR A 594 -36.83 4.22 19.52
N ASP A 595 -35.78 3.45 19.86
CA ASP A 595 -35.57 2.85 21.18
C ASP A 595 -34.14 3.22 21.66
N PRO A 596 -34.03 3.94 22.83
CA PRO A 596 -32.71 4.31 23.37
C PRO A 596 -31.78 3.13 23.72
N LYS A 597 -32.28 1.91 23.75
CA LYS A 597 -31.51 0.68 24.03
C LYS A 597 -31.05 -0.01 22.74
N ALA A 598 -31.57 0.40 21.58
CA ALA A 598 -31.20 -0.09 20.27
C ALA A 598 -30.15 0.84 19.61
N PRO A 599 -29.49 0.39 18.54
CA PRO A 599 -28.63 1.27 17.73
C PRO A 599 -29.39 2.51 17.22
N SER A 600 -28.65 3.59 16.98
CA SER A 600 -29.23 4.81 16.41
C SER A 600 -29.78 4.54 15.00
N VAL A 601 -30.94 5.12 14.70
CA VAL A 601 -31.60 5.03 13.39
C VAL A 601 -31.22 6.20 12.46
N GLY A 602 -30.39 7.12 12.92
CA GLY A 602 -29.87 8.23 12.14
C GLY A 602 -28.92 9.09 12.97
N GLU A 603 -27.98 9.76 12.31
CA GLU A 603 -27.07 10.69 12.98
C GLU A 603 -26.66 11.86 12.07
N THR A 604 -26.19 12.93 12.69
CA THR A 604 -25.57 14.06 12.00
C THR A 604 -24.54 14.71 12.90
N THR A 605 -23.70 15.56 12.33
CA THR A 605 -22.73 16.36 13.07
C THR A 605 -22.87 17.83 12.72
N PHE A 606 -22.47 18.70 13.65
CA PHE A 606 -22.27 20.13 13.43
C PHE A 606 -21.02 20.58 14.18
N MET A 607 -20.42 21.66 13.72
CA MET A 607 -19.24 22.24 14.37
C MET A 607 -19.63 23.41 15.25
N VAL A 608 -18.97 23.53 16.39
CA VAL A 608 -19.00 24.74 17.21
C VAL A 608 -17.61 25.33 17.20
N GLU A 609 -17.48 26.54 16.60
CA GLU A 609 -16.20 27.22 16.46
C GLU A 609 -16.35 28.74 16.56
N ASP A 610 -15.32 29.40 17.07
CA ASP A 610 -15.21 30.86 17.03
C ASP A 610 -14.60 31.29 15.69
N TYR A 611 -15.33 31.04 14.63
CA TYR A 611 -14.84 31.43 13.30
C TYR A 611 -15.06 32.91 13.02
N VAL A 612 -14.08 33.52 12.41
CA VAL A 612 -14.16 34.87 11.86
C VAL A 612 -14.16 34.73 10.34
N PRO A 613 -15.24 35.10 9.64
CA PRO A 613 -15.29 34.99 8.19
C PRO A 613 -14.16 35.76 7.53
N ASP A 614 -13.63 35.20 6.44
CA ASP A 614 -12.75 35.92 5.55
C ASP A 614 -13.46 37.18 5.04
N ARG A 615 -12.71 38.24 4.82
CA ARG A 615 -13.22 39.48 4.23
C ARG A 615 -12.74 39.69 2.81
N ILE A 616 -11.76 38.90 2.41
CA ILE A 616 -11.08 38.96 1.11
C ILE A 616 -11.32 37.63 0.42
N GLU A 617 -11.59 37.69 -0.85
CA GLU A 617 -11.47 36.56 -1.75
C GLU A 617 -10.51 36.90 -2.88
N PHE A 618 -9.78 35.91 -3.37
CA PHE A 618 -8.96 36.07 -4.56
C PHE A 618 -8.84 34.79 -5.35
N GLU A 619 -8.63 34.95 -6.64
CA GLU A 619 -8.40 33.85 -7.57
C GLU A 619 -6.96 33.90 -8.09
N ILE A 620 -6.38 32.74 -8.29
CA ILE A 620 -5.07 32.58 -8.91
C ILE A 620 -5.27 31.94 -10.27
N SER A 621 -4.70 32.50 -11.29
CA SER A 621 -4.81 32.00 -12.66
C SER A 621 -3.47 32.05 -13.39
N SER A 622 -3.32 31.18 -14.39
CA SER A 622 -2.20 31.20 -15.33
C SER A 622 -2.68 30.84 -16.73
N LYS A 623 -2.01 31.30 -17.73
CA LYS A 623 -2.20 30.86 -19.12
C LYS A 623 -1.50 29.53 -19.38
N ASP A 624 -0.49 29.24 -18.59
CA ASP A 624 0.31 28.03 -18.71
C ASP A 624 -0.34 26.87 -17.95
N LYS A 625 -0.31 25.67 -18.53
CA LYS A 625 -0.79 24.43 -17.93
C LYS A 625 0.32 23.63 -17.25
N PHE A 626 1.56 23.95 -17.58
CA PHE A 626 2.75 23.26 -17.09
C PHE A 626 3.82 24.27 -16.67
N ILE A 627 4.53 23.97 -15.61
CA ILE A 627 5.76 24.66 -15.24
C ILE A 627 6.96 23.81 -15.64
N LYS A 628 8.00 24.44 -16.18
CA LYS A 628 9.25 23.78 -16.59
C LYS A 628 10.40 24.32 -15.75
N ALA A 629 11.44 23.49 -15.57
CA ALA A 629 12.71 24.00 -15.05
C ALA A 629 13.23 25.11 -15.97
N ASP A 630 13.77 26.15 -15.37
CA ASP A 630 14.38 27.32 -16.04
C ASP A 630 13.44 28.13 -16.97
N ALA A 631 12.12 27.87 -16.90
CA ALA A 631 11.13 28.65 -17.63
C ALA A 631 10.07 29.21 -16.67
N PRO A 632 10.10 30.50 -16.33
CA PRO A 632 9.13 31.08 -15.41
C PRO A 632 7.73 31.07 -16.02
N VAL A 633 6.74 30.81 -15.16
CA VAL A 633 5.31 30.86 -15.49
C VAL A 633 4.73 32.13 -14.89
N GLU A 634 3.96 32.87 -15.66
CA GLU A 634 3.27 34.06 -15.18
C GLU A 634 1.99 33.66 -14.43
N LEU A 635 1.89 34.07 -13.17
CA LEU A 635 0.67 33.96 -12.37
C LEU A 635 0.00 35.33 -12.24
N LYS A 636 -1.32 35.31 -12.34
CA LYS A 636 -2.18 36.47 -12.05
C LYS A 636 -3.00 36.15 -10.80
N VAL A 637 -2.93 37.01 -9.80
CA VAL A 637 -3.80 37.05 -8.63
C VAL A 637 -4.79 38.16 -8.83
N ASP A 638 -6.09 37.94 -8.60
CA ASP A 638 -7.18 38.88 -8.74
C ASP A 638 -8.00 38.89 -7.46
N GLY A 639 -7.77 39.91 -6.63
CA GLY A 639 -8.29 39.98 -5.27
C GLY A 639 -9.35 41.05 -5.09
N ARG A 640 -10.36 40.75 -4.32
CA ARG A 640 -11.41 41.69 -3.92
C ARG A 640 -11.86 41.45 -2.47
N PHE A 641 -12.37 42.50 -1.88
CA PHE A 641 -13.13 42.36 -0.64
C PHE A 641 -14.52 41.77 -0.94
N LEU A 642 -15.06 40.98 -0.01
CA LEU A 642 -16.39 40.36 -0.16
C LEU A 642 -17.55 41.38 -0.36
N TYR A 643 -17.32 42.65 -0.02
CA TYR A 643 -18.26 43.71 -0.33
C TYR A 643 -18.07 44.33 -1.73
N GLY A 644 -17.20 43.77 -2.55
CA GLY A 644 -17.04 44.07 -3.96
C GLY A 644 -15.94 45.07 -4.33
N ALA A 645 -15.27 45.73 -3.38
CA ALA A 645 -14.15 46.62 -3.67
C ALA A 645 -12.87 45.83 -4.02
N PRO A 646 -12.00 46.33 -4.91
CA PRO A 646 -10.70 45.76 -5.20
C PRO A 646 -9.84 45.63 -3.94
N ALA A 647 -9.09 44.57 -3.81
CA ALA A 647 -8.13 44.34 -2.73
C ALA A 647 -6.81 45.11 -2.96
N SER A 648 -6.93 46.41 -3.21
CA SER A 648 -5.82 47.30 -3.59
C SER A 648 -4.81 47.49 -2.48
N GLY A 649 -3.52 47.43 -2.82
CA GLY A 649 -2.41 47.66 -1.90
C GLY A 649 -2.14 46.55 -0.89
N LEU A 650 -2.82 45.42 -1.00
CA LEU A 650 -2.59 44.29 -0.11
C LEU A 650 -1.31 43.54 -0.45
N GLN A 651 -0.60 43.09 0.57
CA GLN A 651 0.66 42.36 0.45
C GLN A 651 0.40 40.88 0.09
N LEU A 652 1.27 40.37 -0.77
CA LEU A 652 1.30 38.96 -1.15
C LEU A 652 2.55 38.30 -0.59
N GLU A 653 2.37 37.10 -0.07
CA GLU A 653 3.43 36.15 0.26
C GLU A 653 3.12 34.83 -0.43
N GLY A 654 4.14 34.03 -0.75
CA GLY A 654 3.93 32.77 -1.43
C GLY A 654 5.01 31.76 -1.20
N ASP A 655 4.62 30.48 -1.31
CA ASP A 655 5.50 29.33 -1.24
C ASP A 655 5.23 28.39 -2.41
N LEU A 656 6.27 27.74 -2.89
CA LEU A 656 6.23 26.70 -3.91
C LEU A 656 6.61 25.35 -3.26
N LEU A 657 5.79 24.34 -3.46
CA LEU A 657 6.05 22.97 -3.07
C LEU A 657 5.97 22.07 -4.30
N VAL A 658 7.02 21.29 -4.56
CA VAL A 658 6.99 20.26 -5.60
C VAL A 658 6.77 18.90 -4.94
N SER A 659 5.72 18.23 -5.37
CA SER A 659 5.35 16.90 -4.83
C SER A 659 5.01 15.93 -5.96
N PRO A 660 5.08 14.60 -5.71
CA PRO A 660 4.59 13.62 -6.66
C PRO A 660 3.10 13.81 -6.94
N ALA A 661 2.73 13.83 -8.21
CA ALA A 661 1.34 13.89 -8.63
C ALA A 661 0.73 12.47 -8.65
N ALA A 662 -0.50 12.33 -8.17
CA ALA A 662 -1.23 11.07 -8.21
C ALA A 662 -1.54 10.62 -9.65
N ASN A 663 -1.77 11.58 -10.55
CA ASN A 663 -2.16 11.33 -11.93
C ASN A 663 -1.47 12.31 -12.89
N ARG A 664 -1.38 11.94 -14.16
CA ARG A 664 -0.99 12.84 -15.21
C ARG A 664 -2.24 13.35 -15.93
N PRO A 665 -2.39 14.68 -16.17
CA PRO A 665 -3.54 15.23 -16.88
C PRO A 665 -3.78 14.55 -18.23
N GLY A 666 -5.03 14.15 -18.48
CA GLY A 666 -5.42 13.44 -19.70
C GLY A 666 -5.23 11.92 -19.67
N PHE A 667 -4.61 11.37 -18.62
CA PHE A 667 -4.32 9.94 -18.48
C PHE A 667 -4.86 9.37 -17.15
N ALA A 668 -6.14 9.52 -16.93
CA ALA A 668 -6.81 9.03 -15.72
C ALA A 668 -6.67 7.51 -15.58
N GLY A 669 -6.29 7.05 -14.40
CA GLY A 669 -6.10 5.63 -14.07
C GLY A 669 -4.77 5.04 -14.52
N TYR A 670 -3.93 5.77 -15.26
CA TYR A 670 -2.56 5.34 -15.55
C TYR A 670 -1.61 5.71 -14.42
N GLN A 671 -0.80 4.74 -14.01
CA GLN A 671 0.30 4.92 -13.08
C GLN A 671 1.58 5.19 -13.89
N PHE A 672 2.45 6.04 -13.38
CA PHE A 672 3.71 6.42 -13.99
C PHE A 672 4.83 6.32 -12.96
N GLY A 673 6.00 5.90 -13.37
CA GLY A 673 7.19 5.80 -12.55
C GLY A 673 7.23 4.54 -11.68
N VAL A 674 8.26 4.41 -10.86
CA VAL A 674 8.51 3.23 -10.04
C VAL A 674 7.62 3.24 -8.79
N ALA A 675 6.99 2.10 -8.48
CA ALA A 675 6.02 1.98 -7.40
C ALA A 675 6.62 2.28 -6.01
N ASP A 676 7.88 1.88 -5.79
CA ASP A 676 8.57 2.01 -4.50
C ASP A 676 9.51 3.23 -4.44
N GLU A 677 9.37 4.19 -5.35
CA GLU A 677 10.16 5.40 -5.33
C GLU A 677 9.86 6.20 -4.06
N GLU A 678 10.88 6.43 -3.23
CA GLU A 678 10.75 7.29 -2.06
C GLU A 678 10.41 8.72 -2.49
N SER A 679 9.43 9.31 -1.84
CA SER A 679 9.07 10.71 -2.10
C SER A 679 10.22 11.62 -1.68
N ALA A 680 10.62 12.53 -2.55
CA ALA A 680 11.53 13.60 -2.20
C ALA A 680 10.93 14.46 -1.08
N SER A 681 11.78 15.12 -0.28
CA SER A 681 11.36 15.95 0.85
C SER A 681 10.28 16.94 0.45
N ASN A 682 9.24 17.06 1.28
CA ASN A 682 8.16 18.05 1.15
C ASN A 682 8.63 19.43 1.65
N GLU A 683 9.67 20.02 1.04
CA GLU A 683 10.20 21.31 1.44
C GLU A 683 9.48 22.43 0.66
N ARG A 684 8.91 23.41 1.39
CA ARG A 684 8.32 24.60 0.81
C ARG A 684 9.42 25.62 0.55
N THR A 685 9.54 26.08 -0.70
CA THR A 685 10.48 27.13 -1.10
C THR A 685 9.74 28.46 -1.18
N PRO A 686 10.14 29.51 -0.48
CA PRO A 686 9.50 30.81 -0.58
C PRO A 686 9.61 31.40 -1.98
N ILE A 687 8.55 32.04 -2.44
CA ILE A 687 8.54 32.82 -3.68
C ILE A 687 8.94 34.26 -3.33
N GLU A 688 10.12 34.68 -3.76
CA GLU A 688 10.66 35.96 -3.41
C GLU A 688 10.08 37.11 -4.30
N ASN A 689 10.10 38.34 -3.78
CA ASN A 689 9.76 39.55 -4.48
C ASN A 689 8.34 39.62 -5.09
N LEU A 690 7.35 39.10 -4.34
CA LEU A 690 5.95 39.24 -4.77
C LEU A 690 5.50 40.71 -4.70
N PRO A 691 4.82 41.24 -5.76
CA PRO A 691 4.29 42.58 -5.75
C PRO A 691 3.08 42.71 -4.82
N THR A 692 2.77 43.94 -4.42
CA THR A 692 1.46 44.26 -3.83
C THR A 692 0.40 44.32 -4.92
N ALA A 693 -0.86 44.05 -4.57
CA ALA A 693 -1.99 44.19 -5.49
C ALA A 693 -2.15 45.65 -5.94
N ASP A 694 -2.39 45.88 -7.22
CA ASP A 694 -2.57 47.22 -7.84
C ASP A 694 -3.89 47.88 -7.41
N ALA A 695 -4.20 49.04 -8.00
CA ALA A 695 -5.44 49.80 -7.74
C ALA A 695 -6.72 49.01 -8.08
N ASN A 696 -6.63 47.96 -8.93
CA ASN A 696 -7.72 47.11 -9.33
C ASN A 696 -7.75 45.78 -8.52
N GLY A 697 -6.87 45.62 -7.53
CA GLY A 697 -6.74 44.39 -6.76
C GLY A 697 -5.96 43.29 -7.46
N VAL A 698 -5.26 43.60 -8.56
CA VAL A 698 -4.56 42.63 -9.40
C VAL A 698 -3.05 42.65 -9.12
N ALA A 699 -2.44 41.47 -9.06
CA ALA A 699 -1.00 41.32 -9.05
C ALA A 699 -0.58 40.27 -10.08
N THR A 700 0.48 40.57 -10.85
CA THR A 700 1.05 39.64 -11.84
C THR A 700 2.54 39.46 -11.55
N PHE A 701 3.00 38.23 -11.46
CA PHE A 701 4.41 37.94 -11.15
C PHE A 701 4.85 36.58 -11.72
N PRO A 702 6.15 36.42 -12.02
CA PRO A 702 6.71 35.18 -12.50
C PRO A 702 6.97 34.25 -11.33
N VAL A 703 6.68 32.94 -11.52
CA VAL A 703 7.10 31.87 -10.64
C VAL A 703 8.06 30.98 -11.40
N SER A 704 9.24 30.78 -10.84
CA SER A 704 10.31 29.93 -11.40
C SER A 704 10.48 28.67 -10.61
N LEU A 705 10.68 27.54 -11.31
CA LEU A 705 11.08 26.27 -10.75
C LEU A 705 12.56 26.06 -11.04
N ALA A 706 13.43 26.17 -10.02
CA ALA A 706 14.88 26.10 -10.22
C ALA A 706 15.29 24.71 -10.73
N LYS A 707 15.05 23.67 -9.95
CA LYS A 707 15.30 22.27 -10.35
C LYS A 707 14.30 21.36 -9.65
N PRO A 708 13.41 20.69 -10.39
CA PRO A 708 12.51 19.73 -9.78
C PRO A 708 13.32 18.57 -9.14
N PRO A 709 12.84 17.99 -8.06
CA PRO A 709 13.42 16.77 -7.50
C PRO A 709 13.50 15.69 -8.58
N SER A 710 14.56 14.88 -8.54
CA SER A 710 14.69 13.73 -9.45
C SER A 710 13.64 12.68 -9.09
N SER A 711 12.72 12.41 -10.01
CA SER A 711 11.65 11.43 -9.82
C SER A 711 11.30 10.78 -11.14
N THR A 712 10.95 9.48 -11.09
CA THR A 712 10.36 8.77 -12.22
C THR A 712 8.85 9.01 -12.32
N ARG A 713 8.23 9.56 -11.25
CA ARG A 713 6.80 9.86 -11.18
C ARG A 713 6.49 11.24 -11.74
N PRO A 714 5.25 11.46 -12.23
CA PRO A 714 4.77 12.80 -12.49
C PRO A 714 4.87 13.67 -11.24
N GLN A 715 5.13 14.94 -11.43
CA GLN A 715 5.23 15.91 -10.34
C GLN A 715 4.26 17.05 -10.55
N GLU A 716 3.82 17.66 -9.46
CA GLU A 716 3.03 18.88 -9.46
C GLU A 716 3.70 19.95 -8.61
N ALA A 717 3.60 21.18 -9.08
CA ALA A 717 4.01 22.36 -8.38
C ALA A 717 2.78 22.96 -7.69
N GLN A 718 2.74 22.89 -6.37
CA GLN A 718 1.70 23.48 -5.54
C GLN A 718 2.17 24.85 -5.09
N ILE A 719 1.46 25.88 -5.55
CA ILE A 719 1.78 27.28 -5.28
C ILE A 719 0.75 27.79 -4.27
N PHE A 720 1.23 28.18 -3.11
CA PHE A 720 0.42 28.74 -2.03
C PHE A 720 0.64 30.25 -2.01
N ILE A 721 -0.41 31.00 -2.15
CA ILE A 721 -0.38 32.47 -2.06
C ILE A 721 -1.21 32.93 -0.88
N ARG A 722 -0.65 33.80 -0.08
CA ARG A 722 -1.31 34.46 1.05
C ARG A 722 -1.46 35.93 0.72
N MET A 723 -2.67 36.43 0.82
CA MET A 723 -2.99 37.88 0.68
C MET A 723 -3.37 38.39 2.08
N THR A 724 -2.67 39.42 2.56
CA THR A 724 -2.78 39.92 3.93
C THR A 724 -3.45 41.28 3.96
N GLU A 725 -4.54 41.40 4.76
CA GLU A 725 -5.22 42.68 5.00
C GLU A 725 -4.49 43.53 6.05
N ALA A 726 -4.79 44.85 6.10
CA ALA A 726 -4.19 45.78 7.05
C ALA A 726 -4.30 45.40 8.54
N GLY A 727 -5.18 44.48 8.88
CA GLY A 727 -5.33 43.93 10.23
C GLY A 727 -4.44 42.71 10.54
N GLY A 728 -3.53 42.37 9.63
CA GLY A 728 -2.61 41.21 9.79
C GLY A 728 -3.24 39.85 9.51
N ARG A 729 -4.48 39.79 9.03
CA ARG A 729 -5.13 38.52 8.64
C ARG A 729 -4.75 38.20 7.21
N ALA A 730 -4.33 36.93 7.00
CA ALA A 730 -4.04 36.40 5.70
C ALA A 730 -5.11 35.41 5.24
N VAL A 731 -5.50 35.49 3.99
CA VAL A 731 -6.26 34.43 3.30
C VAL A 731 -5.29 33.69 2.40
N GLU A 732 -5.25 32.35 2.49
CA GLU A 732 -4.40 31.51 1.65
C GLU A 732 -5.23 30.81 0.58
N ARG A 733 -4.68 30.77 -0.65
CA ARG A 733 -5.21 29.97 -1.76
C ARG A 733 -4.09 29.16 -2.38
N LYS A 734 -4.46 27.98 -2.86
CA LYS A 734 -3.57 27.02 -3.51
C LYS A 734 -3.86 27.01 -5.00
N PHE A 735 -2.81 27.08 -5.81
CA PHE A 735 -2.85 26.87 -7.25
C PHE A 735 -1.91 25.73 -7.62
N VAL A 736 -2.30 24.86 -8.55
CA VAL A 736 -1.52 23.67 -8.91
C VAL A 736 -1.23 23.68 -10.40
N LEU A 737 0.05 23.51 -10.73
CA LEU A 737 0.52 23.29 -12.09
C LEU A 737 1.22 21.95 -12.18
N SER A 738 1.03 21.24 -13.29
CA SER A 738 1.83 20.04 -13.56
C SER A 738 3.26 20.43 -13.89
N VAL A 739 4.25 19.72 -13.34
CA VAL A 739 5.64 19.89 -13.76
C VAL A 739 5.85 19.10 -15.04
N ALA A 740 6.35 19.77 -16.10
CA ALA A 740 6.67 19.10 -17.36
C ALA A 740 7.89 18.18 -17.15
N PRO A 741 7.78 16.88 -17.41
CA PRO A 741 8.92 15.98 -17.33
C PRO A 741 9.94 16.30 -18.43
N SER A 742 11.22 15.99 -18.18
CA SER A 742 12.30 16.21 -19.15
C SER A 742 12.31 15.19 -20.30
N ALA A 743 11.63 14.05 -20.14
CA ALA A 743 11.60 12.95 -21.09
C ALA A 743 10.19 12.33 -21.18
N PRO A 744 9.90 11.56 -22.23
CA PRO A 744 8.67 10.77 -22.30
C PRO A 744 8.54 9.81 -21.11
N MET A 745 7.31 9.54 -20.69
CA MET A 745 7.00 8.65 -19.58
C MET A 745 6.16 7.46 -20.05
N ILE A 746 6.35 6.29 -19.47
CA ILE A 746 5.50 5.13 -19.68
C ILE A 746 4.35 5.19 -18.66
N GLY A 747 3.11 5.07 -19.14
CA GLY A 747 1.92 4.94 -18.30
C GLY A 747 1.39 3.52 -18.36
N VAL A 748 1.09 2.93 -17.20
CA VAL A 748 0.51 1.59 -17.06
C VAL A 748 -0.80 1.71 -16.31
N LYS A 749 -1.89 1.23 -16.91
CA LYS A 749 -3.22 1.24 -16.31
C LYS A 749 -3.66 -0.18 -15.99
N PRO A 750 -3.76 -0.57 -14.72
CA PRO A 750 -4.42 -1.82 -14.33
C PRO A 750 -5.89 -1.79 -14.75
N LEU A 751 -6.40 -2.90 -15.24
CA LEU A 751 -7.81 -3.06 -15.63
C LEU A 751 -8.61 -3.83 -14.57
N PHE A 752 -8.08 -3.94 -13.37
CA PHE A 752 -8.69 -4.53 -12.17
C PHE A 752 -8.69 -3.51 -11.04
N LYS A 753 -9.53 -3.72 -10.02
CA LYS A 753 -9.70 -2.79 -8.88
C LYS A 753 -8.84 -3.18 -7.68
N ASP A 754 -8.62 -2.21 -6.80
CA ASP A 754 -8.04 -2.38 -5.45
C ASP A 754 -6.69 -3.10 -5.41
N LYS A 755 -5.93 -3.02 -6.50
CA LYS A 755 -4.65 -3.71 -6.67
C LYS A 755 -4.72 -5.23 -6.49
N ASN A 756 -5.91 -5.82 -6.57
CA ASN A 756 -6.12 -7.25 -6.40
C ASN A 756 -6.76 -7.87 -7.65
N VAL A 757 -6.22 -9.00 -8.07
CA VAL A 757 -6.74 -9.85 -9.14
C VAL A 757 -7.27 -11.12 -8.49
N ALA A 758 -8.53 -11.48 -8.76
CA ALA A 758 -9.08 -12.71 -8.23
C ALA A 758 -8.25 -13.92 -8.71
N GLU A 759 -8.18 -14.95 -7.88
CA GLU A 759 -7.48 -16.17 -8.24
C GLU A 759 -8.08 -16.73 -9.53
N GLY A 760 -7.25 -16.90 -10.55
CA GLY A 760 -7.66 -17.42 -11.84
C GLY A 760 -8.05 -16.39 -12.88
N ASP A 761 -8.17 -15.14 -12.51
CA ASP A 761 -8.45 -14.07 -13.44
C ASP A 761 -7.19 -13.58 -14.16
N ASN A 762 -7.41 -12.87 -15.28
CA ASN A 762 -6.32 -12.24 -16.02
C ASN A 762 -5.94 -10.90 -15.39
N ALA A 763 -4.70 -10.76 -14.99
CA ALA A 763 -4.11 -9.47 -14.71
C ALA A 763 -3.88 -8.73 -16.04
N ALA A 764 -4.77 -7.81 -16.37
CA ALA A 764 -4.70 -7.08 -17.63
C ALA A 764 -4.29 -5.61 -17.38
N PHE A 765 -3.46 -5.09 -18.30
CA PHE A 765 -2.93 -3.73 -18.21
C PHE A 765 -2.94 -3.07 -19.58
N ASP A 766 -3.33 -1.81 -19.63
CA ASP A 766 -3.14 -0.96 -20.81
C ASP A 766 -1.88 -0.10 -20.62
N VAL A 767 -1.02 -0.07 -21.64
CA VAL A 767 0.27 0.64 -21.61
C VAL A 767 0.31 1.71 -22.69
N VAL A 768 0.74 2.92 -22.31
CA VAL A 768 0.94 4.08 -23.20
C VAL A 768 2.32 4.67 -22.98
N VAL A 769 2.85 5.38 -24.00
CA VAL A 769 3.97 6.31 -23.82
C VAL A 769 3.46 7.72 -24.05
N VAL A 770 3.82 8.62 -23.15
CA VAL A 770 3.32 9.99 -23.14
C VAL A 770 4.47 10.97 -23.23
N SER A 771 4.42 11.88 -24.20
CA SER A 771 5.43 12.94 -24.38
C SER A 771 5.45 13.91 -23.19
N PRO A 772 6.50 14.73 -23.02
CA PRO A 772 6.52 15.81 -22.04
C PRO A 772 5.30 16.73 -22.12
N GLU A 773 4.78 16.98 -23.32
CA GLU A 773 3.63 17.85 -23.59
C GLU A 773 2.28 17.16 -23.35
N GLY A 774 2.26 15.87 -22.96
CA GLY A 774 1.03 15.15 -22.64
C GLY A 774 0.33 14.51 -23.85
N THR A 775 1.04 14.24 -24.95
CA THR A 775 0.51 13.51 -26.11
C THR A 775 0.96 12.06 -26.13
N SER A 776 0.08 11.15 -26.57
CA SER A 776 0.45 9.74 -26.75
C SER A 776 1.45 9.60 -27.91
N LEU A 777 2.48 8.78 -27.69
CA LEU A 777 3.53 8.50 -28.66
C LEU A 777 3.51 7.02 -29.07
N ALA A 778 3.70 6.77 -30.37
CA ALA A 778 4.05 5.45 -30.82
C ALA A 778 5.48 5.10 -30.37
N ARG A 779 5.71 3.93 -29.82
CA ARG A 779 7.04 3.51 -29.37
C ARG A 779 7.22 2.00 -29.55
N SER A 780 8.36 1.63 -30.13
CA SER A 780 8.86 0.25 -30.13
C SER A 780 10.05 0.12 -29.17
N GLY A 781 10.53 -1.09 -28.95
CA GLY A 781 11.66 -1.34 -28.05
C GLY A 781 11.32 -1.16 -26.57
N LEU A 782 10.09 -1.47 -26.19
CA LEU A 782 9.67 -1.61 -24.81
C LEU A 782 9.65 -3.08 -24.42
N ARG A 783 9.91 -3.37 -23.18
CA ARG A 783 9.83 -4.70 -22.58
C ARG A 783 9.03 -4.66 -21.30
N TYR A 784 8.23 -5.68 -21.05
CA TYR A 784 7.62 -5.88 -19.74
C TYR A 784 8.22 -7.09 -19.05
N GLU A 785 8.25 -7.06 -17.72
CA GLU A 785 8.64 -8.15 -16.84
C GLU A 785 7.64 -8.26 -15.70
N LEU A 786 7.14 -9.47 -15.47
CA LEU A 786 6.33 -9.77 -14.28
C LEU A 786 7.23 -10.45 -13.25
N LEU A 787 7.36 -9.83 -12.11
CA LEU A 787 8.20 -10.27 -11.00
C LEU A 787 7.29 -10.74 -9.85
N LYS A 788 7.47 -11.98 -9.40
CA LYS A 788 6.87 -12.45 -8.14
C LYS A 788 7.75 -12.00 -7.00
N MET A 789 7.17 -11.33 -6.03
CA MET A 789 7.86 -10.84 -4.84
C MET A 789 7.76 -11.90 -3.74
N GLU A 790 8.90 -12.33 -3.23
CA GLU A 790 8.99 -13.34 -2.18
C GLU A 790 9.79 -12.77 -1.01
N SER A 791 9.34 -13.05 0.21
CA SER A 791 10.06 -12.68 1.42
C SER A 791 10.39 -13.94 2.19
N ARG A 792 11.64 -14.06 2.63
CA ARG A 792 12.08 -15.16 3.47
C ARG A 792 13.03 -14.65 4.55
N TYR A 793 13.12 -15.37 5.65
CA TYR A 793 14.10 -15.08 6.68
C TYR A 793 15.33 -15.95 6.48
N GLN A 794 16.51 -15.31 6.48
CA GLN A 794 17.78 -16.01 6.49
C GLN A 794 18.28 -16.04 7.93
N TRP A 795 18.35 -17.26 8.50
CA TRP A 795 18.91 -17.49 9.82
C TRP A 795 20.43 -17.65 9.72
N TYR A 796 21.13 -17.01 10.61
CA TYR A 796 22.58 -17.15 10.73
C TYR A 796 22.99 -17.25 12.20
N ARG A 797 24.11 -17.93 12.45
CA ARG A 797 24.61 -18.13 13.78
C ARG A 797 25.73 -17.13 14.09
N GLN A 798 25.54 -16.34 15.14
CA GLN A 798 26.54 -15.38 15.62
C GLN A 798 26.76 -15.60 17.12
N ASN A 799 28.03 -15.74 17.56
CA ASN A 799 28.41 -15.86 18.98
C ASN A 799 27.55 -16.87 19.77
N SER A 800 27.27 -18.04 19.19
CA SER A 800 26.46 -19.11 19.78
C SER A 800 24.94 -18.84 19.89
N SER A 801 24.44 -17.70 19.42
CA SER A 801 23.00 -17.40 19.26
C SER A 801 22.59 -17.45 17.78
N TRP A 802 21.31 -17.79 17.54
CA TRP A 802 20.71 -17.65 16.23
C TRP A 802 20.13 -16.24 16.09
N ASP A 803 20.37 -15.61 14.95
CA ASP A 803 19.79 -14.33 14.55
C ASP A 803 19.22 -14.47 13.14
N TYR A 804 18.38 -13.53 12.68
CA TYR A 804 17.76 -13.63 11.36
C TYR A 804 17.77 -12.27 10.64
N GLU A 805 17.69 -12.35 9.33
CA GLU A 805 17.60 -11.21 8.45
C GLU A 805 16.51 -11.46 7.39
N PRO A 806 15.57 -10.51 7.19
CA PRO A 806 14.56 -10.63 6.14
C PRO A 806 15.23 -10.43 4.77
N VAL A 807 15.10 -11.43 3.91
CA VAL A 807 15.58 -11.39 2.54
C VAL A 807 14.37 -11.28 1.62
N LYS A 808 14.21 -10.11 0.98
CA LYS A 808 13.23 -9.91 -0.06
C LYS A 808 13.89 -10.22 -1.41
N SER A 809 13.31 -11.12 -2.16
CA SER A 809 13.81 -11.51 -3.47
C SER A 809 12.69 -11.43 -4.50
N THR A 810 13.07 -11.18 -5.74
CA THR A 810 12.14 -11.16 -6.86
C THR A 810 12.46 -12.30 -7.83
N LYS A 811 11.42 -12.98 -8.31
CA LYS A 811 11.54 -14.02 -9.32
C LYS A 811 10.76 -13.58 -10.55
N ARG A 812 11.44 -13.45 -11.69
CA ARG A 812 10.77 -13.19 -12.96
C ARG A 812 9.96 -14.42 -13.38
N VAL A 813 8.65 -14.23 -13.57
CA VAL A 813 7.71 -15.30 -13.92
C VAL A 813 7.18 -15.18 -15.34
N ALA A 814 7.20 -13.98 -15.91
CA ALA A 814 6.88 -13.73 -17.31
C ALA A 814 7.61 -12.48 -17.82
N ASP A 815 7.89 -12.43 -19.11
CA ASP A 815 8.43 -11.26 -19.79
C ASP A 815 8.03 -11.25 -21.27
N GLY A 816 8.18 -10.11 -21.91
CA GLY A 816 7.91 -9.99 -23.35
C GLY A 816 8.19 -8.59 -23.88
N ASP A 817 8.34 -8.51 -25.20
CA ASP A 817 8.51 -7.24 -25.90
C ASP A 817 7.15 -6.57 -26.12
N LEU A 818 7.15 -5.24 -26.11
CA LEU A 818 5.95 -4.45 -26.27
C LEU A 818 6.19 -3.34 -27.30
N THR A 819 5.21 -3.15 -28.18
CA THR A 819 5.19 -2.04 -29.13
C THR A 819 3.87 -1.30 -29.01
N ILE A 820 3.95 0.01 -28.86
CA ILE A 820 2.77 0.87 -28.72
C ILE A 820 2.53 1.56 -30.06
N ALA A 821 1.31 1.42 -30.58
CA ALA A 821 0.86 2.08 -31.78
C ALA A 821 0.44 3.54 -31.51
N ALA A 822 0.42 4.37 -32.55
CA ALA A 822 0.02 5.78 -32.44
C ALA A 822 -1.45 5.97 -31.96
N ASN A 823 -2.31 5.00 -32.18
CA ASN A 823 -3.77 5.13 -32.08
C ASN A 823 -4.39 4.41 -30.86
N GLY A 824 -3.61 4.02 -29.85
CA GLY A 824 -4.19 3.41 -28.67
C GLY A 824 -3.16 2.73 -27.76
N PRO A 825 -3.59 2.28 -26.58
CA PRO A 825 -2.72 1.55 -25.66
C PRO A 825 -2.37 0.17 -26.21
N ALA A 826 -1.19 -0.32 -25.87
CA ALA A 826 -0.87 -1.74 -26.01
C ALA A 826 -1.37 -2.48 -24.76
N ARG A 827 -1.89 -3.70 -24.96
CA ARG A 827 -2.44 -4.49 -23.85
C ARG A 827 -1.47 -5.61 -23.47
N ILE A 828 -1.20 -5.70 -22.16
CA ILE A 828 -0.56 -6.84 -21.52
C ILE A 828 -1.66 -7.61 -20.80
N SER A 829 -1.72 -8.93 -21.00
CA SER A 829 -2.66 -9.81 -20.27
C SER A 829 -1.88 -11.03 -19.79
N LEU A 830 -1.85 -11.22 -18.48
CA LEU A 830 -1.08 -12.25 -17.80
C LEU A 830 -1.97 -13.01 -16.83
N GLN A 831 -1.64 -14.26 -16.57
CA GLN A 831 -2.39 -15.11 -15.65
C GLN A 831 -1.43 -15.69 -14.60
N PRO A 832 -1.07 -14.86 -13.61
CA PRO A 832 -0.15 -15.27 -12.57
C PRO A 832 -0.83 -16.17 -11.53
N GLN A 833 -0.05 -17.03 -10.89
CA GLN A 833 -0.47 -17.82 -9.73
C GLN A 833 -0.71 -16.90 -8.51
N PRO A 834 -1.41 -17.35 -7.45
CA PRO A 834 -1.56 -16.55 -6.24
C PRO A 834 -0.22 -16.07 -5.68
N GLY A 835 -0.18 -14.83 -5.23
CA GLY A 835 1.03 -14.20 -4.71
C GLY A 835 1.07 -12.70 -4.91
N ARG A 836 2.14 -12.06 -4.44
CA ARG A 836 2.41 -10.64 -4.66
C ARG A 836 3.30 -10.45 -5.88
N TYR A 837 2.94 -9.51 -6.72
CA TYR A 837 3.60 -9.27 -8.00
C TYR A 837 3.93 -7.80 -8.21
N ARG A 838 4.96 -7.59 -9.02
CA ARG A 838 5.29 -6.29 -9.62
C ARG A 838 5.41 -6.47 -11.14
N LEU A 839 4.68 -5.66 -11.89
CA LEU A 839 4.84 -5.55 -13.33
C LEU A 839 5.72 -4.34 -13.62
N ASP A 840 6.87 -4.56 -14.22
CA ASP A 840 7.75 -3.52 -14.73
C ASP A 840 7.59 -3.38 -16.24
N VAL A 841 7.42 -2.15 -16.71
CA VAL A 841 7.44 -1.83 -18.15
C VAL A 841 8.54 -0.80 -18.37
N LYS A 842 9.53 -1.14 -19.16
CA LYS A 842 10.74 -0.34 -19.37
C LYS A 842 11.12 -0.18 -20.84
N SER A 843 11.82 0.89 -21.16
CA SER A 843 12.49 1.04 -22.45
C SER A 843 13.77 0.20 -22.49
N ASN A 844 14.12 -0.32 -23.67
CA ASN A 844 15.40 -1.00 -23.88
C ASN A 844 16.60 -0.02 -23.95
N GLU A 845 16.37 1.27 -23.87
CA GLU A 845 17.42 2.29 -23.83
C GLU A 845 18.01 2.40 -22.42
N ALA A 846 19.31 2.58 -22.32
CA ALA A 846 19.97 2.95 -21.07
C ALA A 846 19.37 4.29 -20.60
N ASP A 847 19.02 4.41 -19.32
CA ASP A 847 18.35 5.57 -18.74
C ASP A 847 16.96 5.91 -19.35
N GLY A 848 16.35 4.95 -20.08
CA GLY A 848 15.00 5.09 -20.61
C GLY A 848 13.93 5.09 -19.53
N PRO A 849 12.70 5.51 -19.87
CA PRO A 849 11.60 5.53 -18.93
C PRO A 849 11.24 4.12 -18.45
N ILE A 850 10.89 4.03 -17.16
CA ILE A 850 10.42 2.82 -16.49
C ILE A 850 9.17 3.13 -15.67
N THR A 851 8.26 2.19 -15.61
CA THR A 851 7.09 2.24 -14.71
C THR A 851 6.85 0.88 -14.11
N SER A 852 6.59 0.85 -12.82
CA SER A 852 6.24 -0.38 -12.10
C SER A 852 4.86 -0.28 -11.45
N VAL A 853 4.12 -1.39 -11.46
CA VAL A 853 2.82 -1.51 -10.81
C VAL A 853 2.84 -2.74 -9.93
N GLN A 854 2.54 -2.57 -8.64
CA GLN A 854 2.40 -3.67 -7.69
C GLN A 854 0.94 -4.09 -7.57
N PHE A 855 0.70 -5.39 -7.46
CA PHE A 855 -0.61 -5.97 -7.28
C PHE A 855 -0.52 -7.36 -6.64
N ASP A 856 -1.63 -7.79 -6.05
CA ASP A 856 -1.78 -9.11 -5.45
C ASP A 856 -2.71 -9.98 -6.29
N VAL A 857 -2.52 -11.29 -6.24
CA VAL A 857 -3.36 -12.28 -6.94
C VAL A 857 -3.88 -13.29 -5.93
N GLY A 858 -5.20 -13.44 -5.88
CA GLY A 858 -5.86 -14.32 -4.94
C GLY A 858 -5.83 -13.80 -3.49
N TRP A 859 -6.10 -14.68 -2.56
CA TRP A 859 -5.92 -14.43 -1.12
C TRP A 859 -4.44 -14.59 -0.78
N TYR A 860 -3.69 -13.55 -0.90
CA TYR A 860 -2.32 -13.50 -0.43
C TYR A 860 -2.28 -12.67 0.84
N SER A 861 -2.21 -13.32 2.00
CA SER A 861 -1.74 -12.67 3.21
C SER A 861 -0.23 -12.70 3.14
N ASP A 862 0.39 -11.54 3.05
CA ASP A 862 1.83 -11.44 3.29
C ASP A 862 2.09 -11.94 4.71
N GLY A 863 2.59 -13.15 4.84
CA GLY A 863 3.05 -13.70 6.12
C GLY A 863 4.38 -13.07 6.54
N SER A 864 4.59 -11.83 6.18
CA SER A 864 5.79 -11.05 6.51
C SER A 864 5.49 -10.07 7.63
N ALA A 865 5.31 -10.57 8.83
CA ALA A 865 5.80 -9.78 9.94
C ALA A 865 7.27 -9.40 9.62
N ASP A 866 7.66 -8.16 9.85
CA ASP A 866 9.05 -7.69 9.57
C ASP A 866 10.09 -8.53 10.34
N THR A 867 9.65 -9.38 11.24
CA THR A 867 10.45 -10.34 12.01
C THR A 867 9.68 -11.62 12.26
N PRO A 868 10.34 -12.80 12.30
CA PRO A 868 9.67 -14.08 12.58
C PRO A 868 9.09 -14.17 14.00
N ASP A 869 9.44 -13.23 14.89
CA ASP A 869 8.96 -13.16 16.28
C ASP A 869 7.71 -12.28 16.43
N LEU A 870 7.29 -11.61 15.37
CA LEU A 870 6.09 -10.77 15.36
C LEU A 870 4.93 -11.52 14.71
N LEU A 871 3.79 -11.50 15.36
CA LEU A 871 2.52 -11.89 14.77
C LEU A 871 1.87 -10.65 14.18
N GLU A 872 1.80 -10.58 12.87
CA GLU A 872 1.01 -9.56 12.19
C GLU A 872 -0.45 -9.98 12.22
N THR A 873 -1.28 -9.17 12.87
CA THR A 873 -2.73 -9.36 12.88
C THR A 873 -3.37 -8.29 12.02
N SER A 874 -4.15 -8.69 11.04
CA SER A 874 -5.01 -7.80 10.26
C SER A 874 -6.47 -8.13 10.57
N ILE A 875 -7.28 -7.09 10.57
CA ILE A 875 -8.73 -7.23 10.69
C ILE A 875 -9.33 -7.19 9.28
N ASP A 876 -10.31 -8.04 9.03
CA ASP A 876 -10.99 -8.14 7.74
C ASP A 876 -12.07 -7.07 7.52
N LYS A 877 -12.42 -6.31 8.59
CA LYS A 877 -13.40 -5.25 8.57
C LYS A 877 -12.87 -3.99 9.25
N PRO A 878 -13.27 -2.79 8.80
CA PRO A 878 -12.89 -1.54 9.47
C PRO A 878 -13.57 -1.35 10.84
N GLU A 879 -14.68 -2.04 11.08
CA GLU A 879 -15.45 -1.99 12.32
C GLU A 879 -16.05 -3.36 12.63
N TYR A 880 -16.14 -3.71 13.91
CA TYR A 880 -16.76 -4.93 14.42
C TYR A 880 -17.90 -4.61 15.38
N LEU A 881 -18.96 -5.37 15.31
CA LEU A 881 -20.03 -5.35 16.30
C LEU A 881 -19.78 -6.38 17.39
N SER A 882 -20.35 -6.16 18.56
CA SER A 882 -20.28 -7.15 19.65
C SER A 882 -20.91 -8.47 19.22
N GLY A 883 -20.11 -9.52 19.12
CA GLY A 883 -20.52 -10.84 18.65
C GLY A 883 -20.05 -11.20 17.24
N ASP A 884 -19.34 -10.29 16.55
CA ASP A 884 -18.69 -10.58 15.26
C ASP A 884 -17.50 -11.54 15.40
#